data_18e6d2c4277ab79d0b629c15f2fc6c34
#
_entry.id   18e6d2c4277ab79d0b629c15f2fc6c34
#
_cell.length_a   1.000
_cell.length_b   1.000
_cell.length_c   1.000
_cell.angle_alpha   90.00
_cell.angle_beta   90.00
_cell.angle_gamma   90.00
#
_symmetry.space_group_name_H-M   'P 1'
#
loop_
_entity.id
_entity.type
_entity.pdbx_description
1 polymer ?
#
loop_
_entity_poly.entity_id
_entity_poly.type
_entity_poly.pdbx_seq_one_letter_code
_entity_poly.pdbx_strand_id
1 'polypeptide(L)'
;MDPSGHCARAVASSFFLLMTNRMNRCLRPTLMTIALCAVLPLHAADAFADVPDRSPTELAAVRVQAQQAPAATTPSSSFGAASWKDTPASVNVLDRTLLDSRQVRTLSEVAANDASLGDSYAPVGYYQNIAIRGFALDTATGYRFNGLATTGEQRIALENIQQVEILKGEAGLAAGVMAPGGIINYVGKRTAEVRTVTLGTDSEGTRYTAVDVGHWLTPRFGVRVNAAWEDSASYIDHADGRRNFYSLAADWLIGERGKLEVDANYQTSAQRSASGFQLLGATELPRGVDRSKMLGYQPWQQPVGIASTNLTALHTFELGPRWQSRVSASHSRSVIDDNVAFAYGCYYAAQCADGSVPGNYFAPDGDYDIYDYRSPDDTRVNQELRAELRGSVDTGRVTHQLSIGADTFRRTVDKRQNVNEYVGTANIHDPQVPVFAPSPLQPGASVRRLDSRQDGLFVLDRMRFGDDWQWLAGGRMVRLDERAYDKRGNPERHSRISRFLPQTALIWNATDQVNAYVSYVRGISLGQEAPFWTSNDGEFLPPVLSRQLEVGIKYGATDALTLGAALFRTSQPFQYARADDSDAGYTFVQEGQQTHTGLELTANGHLTEQLQITASASVLQARARDTATAAYEDHQLVNVPKTRASVHLDYALPFVAGMGVTGGWRYASSNTATVDGSVRA
;
A
#
# COMPACT_ATOMS: atom_id res chain seq x y z
N MET A 1 32.84 -31.30 40.97
CA MET A 1 33.38 -30.40 42.00
C MET A 1 33.09 -28.97 41.60
N ASP A 2 32.05 -28.45 42.20
CA ASP A 2 31.69 -27.04 42.34
C ASP A 2 32.69 -26.37 43.31
N PRO A 3 32.78 -25.06 43.49
CA PRO A 3 31.98 -23.95 43.03
C PRO A 3 32.69 -22.56 42.80
N SER A 4 31.87 -21.59 42.41
CA SER A 4 31.84 -20.18 42.88
C SER A 4 32.76 -19.13 42.25
N GLY A 5 32.10 -18.10 41.76
CA GLY A 5 32.47 -16.71 42.06
C GLY A 5 32.55 -15.74 40.88
N HIS A 6 31.58 -15.00 40.63
CA HIS A 6 31.35 -13.60 40.81
C HIS A 6 30.47 -12.94 39.73
N CYS A 7 29.42 -12.42 40.26
CA CYS A 7 28.40 -11.60 39.65
C CYS A 7 28.89 -10.17 39.38
N ALA A 8 28.30 -9.52 38.38
CA ALA A 8 28.06 -8.10 38.23
C ALA A 8 28.72 -7.47 36.99
N ARG A 9 27.90 -7.35 35.96
CA ARG A 9 27.76 -6.26 34.97
C ARG A 9 27.31 -6.79 33.62
N ALA A 10 26.02 -6.96 33.46
CA ALA A 10 25.35 -7.04 32.15
C ALA A 10 23.81 -7.14 32.35
N VAL A 11 23.18 -6.10 32.88
CA VAL A 11 21.70 -6.08 33.11
C VAL A 11 20.96 -5.13 32.17
N ALA A 12 21.61 -4.45 31.25
CA ALA A 12 20.95 -3.50 30.34
C ALA A 12 20.72 -3.99 28.90
N SER A 13 21.38 -5.07 28.49
CA SER A 13 21.26 -5.55 27.09
C SER A 13 20.40 -6.81 26.89
N SER A 14 20.02 -7.46 27.99
CA SER A 14 19.28 -8.74 27.92
C SER A 14 17.76 -8.60 27.95
N PHE A 15 17.22 -7.46 28.30
CA PHE A 15 15.77 -7.26 28.38
C PHE A 15 15.08 -7.04 27.02
N PHE A 16 15.83 -6.57 26.02
CA PHE A 16 15.29 -6.35 24.66
C PHE A 16 15.34 -7.61 23.76
N LEU A 17 16.27 -8.52 24.03
CA LEU A 17 16.40 -9.77 23.25
C LEU A 17 15.50 -10.90 23.75
N LEU A 18 15.04 -10.86 25.01
CA LEU A 18 14.17 -11.89 25.59
C LEU A 18 12.68 -11.72 25.23
N MET A 19 12.26 -10.55 24.77
CA MET A 19 10.88 -10.36 24.29
C MET A 19 10.64 -10.85 22.84
N THR A 20 11.69 -11.04 22.04
CA THR A 20 11.51 -11.45 20.64
C THR A 20 11.54 -12.96 20.40
N ASN A 21 11.99 -13.77 21.36
CA ASN A 21 12.22 -15.21 21.13
C ASN A 21 11.33 -16.17 21.94
N ARG A 22 10.36 -15.69 22.74
CA ARG A 22 9.45 -16.56 23.50
C ARG A 22 7.95 -16.27 23.36
N MET A 23 7.53 -15.45 22.41
CA MET A 23 6.09 -15.20 22.18
C MET A 23 5.43 -16.12 21.15
N ASN A 24 6.08 -17.21 20.78
CA ASN A 24 5.55 -18.13 19.77
C ASN A 24 4.86 -19.39 20.33
N ARG A 25 4.42 -19.42 21.57
CA ARG A 25 3.44 -20.46 21.99
C ARG A 25 2.60 -19.95 23.18
N CYS A 26 1.27 -19.85 22.93
CA CYS A 26 0.20 -19.78 23.95
C CYS A 26 0.17 -18.55 24.86
N LEU A 27 -0.29 -17.42 24.34
CA LEU A 27 -1.08 -16.49 25.16
C LEU A 27 -2.48 -16.39 24.55
N ARG A 28 -3.45 -16.94 25.28
CA ARG A 28 -4.88 -16.80 24.96
C ARG A 28 -5.25 -15.31 25.00
N PRO A 29 -6.09 -14.79 24.07
CA PRO A 29 -6.44 -13.36 24.00
C PRO A 29 -7.12 -12.80 25.26
N THR A 30 -7.51 -13.64 26.19
CA THR A 30 -8.19 -13.27 27.44
C THR A 30 -7.33 -12.49 28.45
N LEU A 31 -6.00 -12.59 28.42
CA LEU A 31 -5.14 -11.90 29.39
C LEU A 31 -4.80 -10.46 28.99
N MET A 32 -4.82 -10.14 27.69
CA MET A 32 -4.55 -8.78 27.21
C MET A 32 -5.77 -7.85 27.34
N THR A 33 -6.97 -8.41 27.31
CA THR A 33 -8.24 -7.67 27.52
C THR A 33 -8.39 -7.21 28.99
N ILE A 34 -7.87 -7.98 29.96
CA ILE A 34 -7.92 -7.64 31.37
C ILE A 34 -6.92 -6.53 31.73
N ALA A 35 -5.77 -6.46 31.08
CA ALA A 35 -4.78 -5.42 31.32
C ALA A 35 -5.22 -4.02 30.80
N LEU A 36 -6.05 -3.96 29.77
CA LEU A 36 -6.56 -2.69 29.24
C LEU A 36 -7.72 -2.14 30.10
N CYS A 37 -8.49 -2.98 30.78
CA CYS A 37 -9.53 -2.56 31.72
C CYS A 37 -8.99 -2.09 33.08
N ALA A 38 -7.77 -2.43 33.44
CA ALA A 38 -7.18 -2.09 34.75
C ALA A 38 -6.51 -0.69 34.81
N VAL A 39 -6.44 0.06 33.69
CA VAL A 39 -5.82 1.40 33.64
C VAL A 39 -6.85 2.54 33.61
N LEU A 40 -8.14 2.24 33.75
CA LEU A 40 -9.15 3.29 33.92
C LEU A 40 -9.22 3.67 35.42
N PRO A 41 -8.74 4.86 35.84
CA PRO A 41 -8.85 5.26 37.23
C PRO A 41 -10.30 5.49 37.59
N LEU A 42 -10.72 4.84 38.65
CA LEU A 42 -11.92 5.14 39.45
C LEU A 42 -11.83 6.59 40.00
N HIS A 43 -12.18 7.60 39.22
CA HIS A 43 -12.34 8.98 39.68
C HIS A 43 -13.67 9.59 39.20
N ALA A 44 -14.73 8.82 39.23
CA ALA A 44 -16.07 9.31 38.88
C ALA A 44 -17.07 9.25 40.05
N ALA A 45 -16.60 9.24 41.29
CA ALA A 45 -17.49 9.08 42.45
C ALA A 45 -17.57 10.27 43.43
N ASP A 46 -16.83 11.38 43.23
CA ASP A 46 -16.87 12.48 44.23
C ASP A 46 -17.15 13.89 43.62
N ALA A 47 -18.03 13.98 42.61
CA ALA A 47 -18.42 15.28 42.05
C ALA A 47 -19.95 15.53 42.07
N PHE A 48 -20.64 15.08 43.12
CA PHE A 48 -21.99 15.52 43.42
C PHE A 48 -22.06 16.06 44.84
N ALA A 49 -21.50 17.22 45.07
CA ALA A 49 -21.81 18.05 46.24
C ALA A 49 -21.69 19.52 45.83
N ASP A 50 -22.83 20.20 45.94
CA ASP A 50 -23.01 21.64 45.98
C ASP A 50 -22.55 22.50 44.76
N VAL A 51 -23.46 22.68 43.79
CA VAL A 51 -23.45 23.84 42.91
C VAL A 51 -24.55 24.82 43.37
N PRO A 52 -24.21 26.04 43.76
CA PRO A 52 -25.25 27.07 44.03
C PRO A 52 -25.88 27.52 42.74
N ASP A 53 -27.19 27.66 42.77
CA ASP A 53 -28.09 28.19 41.76
C ASP A 53 -27.54 29.47 41.13
N ARG A 54 -27.02 29.39 39.90
CA ARG A 54 -26.73 30.54 39.06
C ARG A 54 -27.61 30.49 37.81
N SER A 55 -28.37 31.57 37.63
CA SER A 55 -29.20 31.86 36.49
C SER A 55 -28.56 31.43 35.16
N PRO A 56 -29.34 30.98 34.16
CA PRO A 56 -28.80 30.58 32.87
C PRO A 56 -28.18 31.77 32.16
N THR A 57 -26.86 31.83 32.17
CA THR A 57 -26.12 32.69 31.24
C THR A 57 -26.28 32.06 29.87
N GLU A 58 -26.90 32.77 28.93
CA GLU A 58 -26.94 32.39 27.52
C GLU A 58 -25.52 32.10 27.07
N LEU A 59 -25.22 30.81 26.85
CA LEU A 59 -24.01 30.39 26.17
C LEU A 59 -24.10 30.99 24.76
N ALA A 60 -23.21 31.94 24.46
CA ALA A 60 -23.01 32.41 23.10
C ALA A 60 -22.90 31.21 22.20
N ALA A 61 -23.75 31.12 21.17
CA ALA A 61 -23.71 30.07 20.18
C ALA A 61 -22.27 29.92 19.71
N VAL A 62 -21.62 28.83 20.07
CA VAL A 62 -20.34 28.44 19.49
C VAL A 62 -20.64 28.19 18.02
N ARG A 63 -20.48 29.22 17.19
CA ARG A 63 -20.32 29.02 15.76
C ARG A 63 -19.09 28.13 15.63
N VAL A 64 -19.31 26.86 15.38
CA VAL A 64 -18.33 26.02 14.74
C VAL A 64 -18.14 26.63 13.34
N GLN A 65 -17.27 27.64 13.24
CA GLN A 65 -16.65 27.92 11.97
C GLN A 65 -15.96 26.61 11.64
N ALA A 66 -16.47 25.91 10.61
CA ALA A 66 -15.68 24.91 9.93
C ALA A 66 -14.36 25.62 9.61
N GLN A 67 -13.33 25.37 10.40
CA GLN A 67 -11.97 25.75 10.02
C GLN A 67 -11.81 25.12 8.65
N GLN A 68 -11.65 25.97 7.64
CA GLN A 68 -11.22 25.50 6.32
C GLN A 68 -10.12 24.51 6.56
N ALA A 69 -10.34 23.25 6.20
CA ALA A 69 -9.33 22.23 6.33
C ALA A 69 -8.06 22.81 5.68
N PRO A 70 -6.92 22.89 6.38
CA PRO A 70 -5.72 23.48 5.81
C PRO A 70 -5.50 22.77 4.48
N ALA A 71 -5.30 23.54 3.41
CA ALA A 71 -5.17 23.03 2.04
C ALA A 71 -4.28 21.80 2.08
N ALA A 72 -4.83 20.65 1.66
CA ALA A 72 -4.21 19.33 1.88
C ALA A 72 -2.72 19.39 1.57
N THR A 73 -1.90 19.37 2.60
CA THR A 73 -0.45 19.31 2.44
C THR A 73 -0.10 17.86 2.15
N THR A 74 0.77 17.62 1.19
CA THR A 74 1.31 16.30 0.87
C THR A 74 2.70 16.17 1.48
N PRO A 75 2.81 15.82 2.79
CA PRO A 75 4.09 15.81 3.52
C PRO A 75 5.12 14.86 2.91
N SER A 76 4.65 13.86 2.17
CA SER A 76 5.45 12.79 1.58
C SER A 76 5.74 12.98 0.09
N SER A 77 5.34 14.11 -0.52
CA SER A 77 5.61 14.30 -1.94
C SER A 77 7.10 14.34 -2.22
N SER A 78 7.53 13.75 -3.34
CA SER A 78 8.90 13.86 -3.86
C SER A 78 9.32 15.31 -4.09
N PHE A 79 8.36 16.21 -4.14
CA PHE A 79 8.54 17.61 -4.43
C PHE A 79 8.62 18.50 -3.17
N GLY A 80 8.87 17.88 -1.99
CA GLY A 80 8.87 18.54 -0.69
C GLY A 80 7.47 18.71 -0.09
N ALA A 81 7.38 19.19 1.14
CA ALA A 81 6.09 19.52 1.75
C ALA A 81 5.49 20.72 1.01
N ALA A 82 4.45 20.50 0.25
CA ALA A 82 3.77 21.51 -0.54
C ALA A 82 2.26 21.34 -0.46
N SER A 83 1.52 22.39 -0.71
CA SER A 83 0.09 22.30 -0.90
C SER A 83 -0.22 21.43 -2.12
N TRP A 84 -1.44 20.89 -2.21
CA TRP A 84 -1.90 20.18 -3.40
C TRP A 84 -1.66 21.01 -4.67
N LYS A 85 -1.91 22.31 -4.59
CA LYS A 85 -1.76 23.27 -5.69
C LYS A 85 -0.29 23.40 -6.12
N ASP A 86 0.64 23.50 -5.17
CA ASP A 86 2.07 23.68 -5.44
C ASP A 86 2.82 22.38 -5.75
N THR A 87 2.17 21.23 -5.73
CA THR A 87 2.80 19.94 -6.07
C THR A 87 2.73 19.70 -7.57
N PRO A 88 3.85 19.68 -8.33
CA PRO A 88 3.86 19.51 -9.79
C PRO A 88 3.76 18.04 -10.19
N ALA A 89 2.71 17.39 -9.71
CA ALA A 89 2.32 16.01 -10.01
C ALA A 89 0.83 15.82 -9.76
N SER A 90 0.26 14.78 -10.35
CA SER A 90 -1.08 14.33 -10.03
C SER A 90 -1.07 13.65 -8.65
N VAL A 91 -1.83 14.19 -7.71
CA VAL A 91 -1.96 13.70 -6.34
C VAL A 91 -3.43 13.62 -5.96
N ASN A 92 -3.84 12.55 -5.30
CA ASN A 92 -5.14 12.42 -4.67
C ASN A 92 -4.97 12.21 -3.16
N VAL A 93 -5.84 12.83 -2.38
CA VAL A 93 -5.84 12.74 -0.91
C VAL A 93 -7.23 12.33 -0.46
N LEU A 94 -7.32 11.20 0.21
CA LEU A 94 -8.53 10.70 0.87
C LEU A 94 -8.40 11.03 2.36
N ASP A 95 -9.08 12.05 2.82
CA ASP A 95 -9.06 12.46 4.22
C ASP A 95 -9.92 11.56 5.11
N ARG A 96 -9.85 11.76 6.43
CA ARG A 96 -10.59 10.94 7.40
C ARG A 96 -12.09 11.03 7.20
N THR A 97 -12.62 12.21 6.89
CA THR A 97 -14.06 12.42 6.68
C THR A 97 -14.57 11.56 5.53
N LEU A 98 -13.83 11.54 4.43
CA LEU A 98 -14.14 10.75 3.24
C LEU A 98 -13.98 9.24 3.50
N LEU A 99 -12.91 8.84 4.22
CA LEU A 99 -12.71 7.44 4.59
C LEU A 99 -13.83 6.92 5.50
N ASP A 100 -14.31 7.74 6.44
CA ASP A 100 -15.40 7.40 7.36
C ASP A 100 -16.76 7.37 6.66
N SER A 101 -17.10 8.41 5.87
CA SER A 101 -18.40 8.51 5.19
C SER A 101 -18.64 7.35 4.21
N ARG A 102 -17.55 6.84 3.60
CA ARG A 102 -17.60 5.73 2.64
C ARG A 102 -17.24 4.38 3.25
N GLN A 103 -16.96 4.34 4.56
CA GLN A 103 -16.57 3.14 5.29
C GLN A 103 -15.38 2.39 4.65
N VAL A 104 -14.39 3.14 4.12
CA VAL A 104 -13.22 2.58 3.46
C VAL A 104 -12.34 1.84 4.48
N ARG A 105 -12.17 0.53 4.30
CA ARG A 105 -11.43 -0.37 5.22
C ARG A 105 -10.35 -1.19 4.54
N THR A 106 -10.34 -1.24 3.21
CA THR A 106 -9.43 -2.07 2.42
C THR A 106 -8.69 -1.25 1.36
N LEU A 107 -7.58 -1.78 0.88
CA LEU A 107 -6.80 -1.14 -0.19
C LEU A 107 -7.59 -1.07 -1.51
N SER A 108 -8.38 -2.10 -1.84
CA SER A 108 -9.26 -2.08 -3.03
C SER A 108 -10.32 -0.99 -2.95
N GLU A 109 -10.86 -0.72 -1.74
CA GLU A 109 -11.80 0.38 -1.53
C GLU A 109 -11.11 1.75 -1.65
N VAL A 110 -9.84 1.89 -1.22
CA VAL A 110 -9.03 3.07 -1.52
C VAL A 110 -8.89 3.26 -3.03
N ALA A 111 -8.52 2.19 -3.76
CA ALA A 111 -8.39 2.22 -5.21
C ALA A 111 -9.70 2.56 -5.93
N ALA A 112 -10.83 2.18 -5.37
CA ALA A 112 -12.16 2.48 -5.90
C ALA A 112 -12.46 3.98 -6.01
N ASN A 113 -11.78 4.81 -5.24
CA ASN A 113 -11.98 6.25 -5.19
C ASN A 113 -11.17 7.03 -6.26
N ASP A 114 -10.38 6.35 -7.09
CA ASP A 114 -9.56 7.00 -8.10
C ASP A 114 -9.46 6.17 -9.38
N ALA A 115 -9.86 6.75 -10.51
CA ALA A 115 -9.89 6.07 -11.81
C ALA A 115 -8.51 5.68 -12.36
N SER A 116 -7.41 6.26 -11.87
CA SER A 116 -6.05 5.88 -12.27
C SER A 116 -5.51 4.65 -11.53
N LEU A 117 -6.25 4.20 -10.49
CA LEU A 117 -5.92 3.05 -9.69
C LEU A 117 -6.75 1.82 -10.10
N GLY A 118 -6.20 0.65 -9.85
CA GLY A 118 -6.91 -0.62 -10.00
C GLY A 118 -6.21 -1.73 -9.25
N ASP A 119 -6.95 -2.77 -8.90
CA ASP A 119 -6.37 -3.95 -8.30
C ASP A 119 -5.40 -4.60 -9.31
N SER A 120 -4.19 -4.90 -8.87
CA SER A 120 -3.20 -5.69 -9.60
C SER A 120 -3.08 -7.10 -9.00
N TYR A 121 -3.30 -7.23 -7.70
CA TYR A 121 -3.36 -8.48 -6.99
C TYR A 121 -4.25 -8.29 -5.75
N ALA A 122 -5.45 -8.82 -5.77
CA ALA A 122 -6.44 -8.64 -4.71
C ALA A 122 -7.29 -9.90 -4.51
N PRO A 123 -6.69 -11.10 -4.32
CA PRO A 123 -7.46 -12.31 -4.04
C PRO A 123 -8.13 -12.18 -2.68
N VAL A 124 -9.34 -12.75 -2.57
CA VAL A 124 -10.00 -12.86 -1.27
C VAL A 124 -9.12 -13.71 -0.34
N GLY A 125 -8.90 -13.23 0.88
CA GLY A 125 -8.14 -13.96 1.91
C GLY A 125 -6.62 -13.83 1.84
N TYR A 126 -6.08 -12.93 1.00
CA TYR A 126 -4.64 -12.68 0.92
C TYR A 126 -4.33 -11.18 1.08
N TYR A 127 -3.05 -10.77 0.95
CA TYR A 127 -2.75 -9.34 0.87
C TYR A 127 -3.19 -8.78 -0.49
N GLN A 128 -3.46 -7.48 -0.52
CA GLN A 128 -3.87 -6.77 -1.72
C GLN A 128 -2.71 -5.94 -2.27
N ASN A 129 -2.61 -5.85 -3.59
CA ASN A 129 -1.73 -4.90 -4.26
C ASN A 129 -2.50 -4.16 -5.35
N ILE A 130 -2.15 -2.92 -5.60
CA ILE A 130 -2.78 -2.10 -6.62
C ILE A 130 -1.78 -1.64 -7.68
N ALA A 131 -2.33 -1.32 -8.86
CA ALA A 131 -1.61 -0.63 -9.91
C ALA A 131 -2.03 0.84 -9.94
N ILE A 132 -1.09 1.74 -10.15
CA ILE A 132 -1.32 3.15 -10.47
C ILE A 132 -0.84 3.38 -11.89
N ARG A 133 -1.69 3.97 -12.75
CA ARG A 133 -1.37 4.18 -14.17
C ARG A 133 -0.96 2.89 -14.92
N GLY A 134 -1.50 1.74 -14.47
CA GLY A 134 -1.21 0.41 -15.03
C GLY A 134 0.12 -0.21 -14.58
N PHE A 135 0.90 0.44 -13.73
CA PHE A 135 2.07 -0.16 -13.09
C PHE A 135 1.69 -0.68 -11.71
N ALA A 136 1.90 -1.96 -11.44
CA ALA A 136 1.76 -2.53 -10.10
C ALA A 136 2.74 -1.84 -9.14
N LEU A 137 2.29 -1.52 -7.93
CA LEU A 137 3.15 -0.95 -6.90
C LEU A 137 4.15 -2.01 -6.41
N ASP A 138 5.36 -1.55 -6.13
CA ASP A 138 6.37 -2.36 -5.45
C ASP A 138 5.96 -2.55 -3.99
N THR A 139 5.82 -3.80 -3.56
CA THR A 139 5.40 -4.13 -2.17
C THR A 139 6.48 -3.80 -1.13
N ALA A 140 7.72 -3.57 -1.55
CA ALA A 140 8.81 -3.15 -0.67
C ALA A 140 8.80 -1.65 -0.38
N THR A 141 8.51 -0.81 -1.38
CA THR A 141 8.78 0.63 -1.34
C THR A 141 7.60 1.50 -1.74
N GLY A 142 6.59 0.91 -2.41
CA GLY A 142 5.40 1.63 -2.90
C GLY A 142 4.39 2.01 -1.82
N TYR A 143 4.47 1.38 -0.65
CA TYR A 143 3.62 1.65 0.51
C TYR A 143 4.41 2.33 1.61
N ARG A 144 3.88 3.45 2.13
CA ARG A 144 4.55 4.25 3.14
C ARG A 144 3.62 4.60 4.30
N PHE A 145 4.18 4.67 5.49
CA PHE A 145 3.52 5.20 6.68
C PHE A 145 4.30 6.41 7.19
N ASN A 146 3.65 7.57 7.26
CA ASN A 146 4.29 8.87 7.59
C ASN A 146 5.55 9.18 6.74
N GLY A 147 5.54 8.74 5.46
CA GLY A 147 6.64 8.94 4.52
C GLY A 147 7.74 7.88 4.56
N LEU A 148 7.67 6.89 5.46
CA LEU A 148 8.65 5.80 5.60
C LEU A 148 8.10 4.48 5.04
N ALA A 149 8.96 3.66 4.46
CA ALA A 149 8.57 2.41 3.83
C ALA A 149 7.94 1.42 4.84
N THR A 150 6.81 0.84 4.47
CA THR A 150 6.17 -0.28 5.15
C THR A 150 6.04 -1.47 4.18
N THR A 151 5.97 -2.69 4.69
CA THR A 151 5.76 -3.87 3.84
C THR A 151 4.37 -3.81 3.20
N GLY A 152 4.28 -4.00 1.89
CA GLY A 152 3.00 -4.06 1.17
C GLY A 152 2.30 -5.41 1.31
N GLU A 153 3.05 -6.46 1.66
CA GLU A 153 2.52 -7.81 1.83
C GLU A 153 1.87 -7.99 3.22
N GLN A 154 0.91 -7.14 3.49
CA GLN A 154 0.06 -7.18 4.68
C GLN A 154 -1.32 -6.61 4.35
N ARG A 155 -2.31 -6.89 5.17
CA ARG A 155 -3.57 -6.14 5.13
C ARG A 155 -3.32 -4.81 5.86
N ILE A 156 -3.34 -3.69 5.12
CA ILE A 156 -3.08 -2.38 5.72
C ILE A 156 -4.32 -1.91 6.44
N ALA A 157 -4.20 -1.66 7.75
CA ALA A 157 -5.28 -1.12 8.58
C ALA A 157 -5.45 0.38 8.35
N LEU A 158 -6.69 0.85 8.35
CA LEU A 158 -7.03 2.26 8.14
C LEU A 158 -7.60 2.94 9.40
N GLU A 159 -7.75 2.22 10.50
CA GLU A 159 -8.30 2.74 11.75
C GLU A 159 -7.42 3.81 12.40
N ASN A 160 -6.11 3.68 12.29
CA ASN A 160 -5.14 4.66 12.81
C ASN A 160 -4.67 5.68 11.74
N ILE A 161 -5.34 5.74 10.58
CA ILE A 161 -4.97 6.61 9.46
C ILE A 161 -5.83 7.87 9.46
N GLN A 162 -5.20 9.05 9.37
CA GLN A 162 -5.85 10.34 9.22
C GLN A 162 -6.19 10.65 7.77
N GLN A 163 -5.27 10.32 6.86
CA GLN A 163 -5.47 10.48 5.42
C GLN A 163 -4.61 9.49 4.62
N VAL A 164 -5.07 9.15 3.43
CA VAL A 164 -4.32 8.37 2.45
C VAL A 164 -3.92 9.30 1.31
N GLU A 165 -2.62 9.42 1.07
CA GLU A 165 -2.06 10.23 -0.01
C GLU A 165 -1.61 9.31 -1.13
N ILE A 166 -2.08 9.57 -2.34
CA ILE A 166 -1.76 8.81 -3.56
C ILE A 166 -0.97 9.74 -4.46
N LEU A 167 0.35 9.57 -4.48
CA LEU A 167 1.23 10.28 -5.40
C LEU A 167 1.41 9.41 -6.65
N LYS A 168 0.97 9.91 -7.79
CA LYS A 168 0.97 9.18 -9.05
C LYS A 168 2.22 9.45 -9.86
N GLY A 169 2.76 8.39 -10.46
CA GLY A 169 3.96 8.43 -11.29
C GLY A 169 5.25 8.39 -10.48
N GLU A 170 6.35 8.78 -11.11
CA GLU A 170 7.68 8.67 -10.52
C GLU A 170 7.84 9.50 -9.25
N ALA A 171 8.26 8.87 -8.18
CA ALA A 171 8.53 9.49 -6.88
C ALA A 171 9.95 9.16 -6.35
N GLY A 172 10.90 8.99 -7.25
CA GLY A 172 12.27 8.55 -6.95
C GLY A 172 13.00 9.40 -5.93
N LEU A 173 12.73 10.71 -5.84
CA LEU A 173 13.33 11.58 -4.83
C LEU A 173 12.87 11.22 -3.40
N ALA A 174 11.58 10.92 -3.23
CA ALA A 174 11.01 10.56 -1.93
C ALA A 174 11.37 9.13 -1.52
N ALA A 175 11.29 8.19 -2.47
CA ALA A 175 11.34 6.76 -2.20
C ALA A 175 12.65 6.07 -2.64
N GLY A 176 13.42 6.68 -3.55
CA GLY A 176 14.60 6.06 -4.16
C GLY A 176 14.21 4.99 -5.17
N VAL A 177 14.45 3.72 -4.85
CA VAL A 177 14.05 2.58 -5.69
C VAL A 177 12.57 2.31 -5.49
N MET A 178 11.79 2.36 -6.57
CA MET A 178 10.33 2.17 -6.54
C MET A 178 9.77 1.89 -7.94
N ALA A 179 8.56 1.32 -8.00
CA ALA A 179 7.85 1.17 -9.27
C ALA A 179 7.39 2.54 -9.82
N PRO A 180 7.37 2.72 -11.15
CA PRO A 180 7.05 4.03 -11.77
C PRO A 180 5.58 4.44 -11.65
N GLY A 181 4.71 3.57 -11.14
CA GLY A 181 3.29 3.88 -10.90
C GLY A 181 3.08 4.96 -9.85
N GLY A 182 3.88 4.97 -8.80
CA GLY A 182 3.75 5.93 -7.70
C GLY A 182 3.91 5.32 -6.34
N ILE A 183 3.43 6.04 -5.33
CA ILE A 183 3.41 5.60 -3.93
C ILE A 183 2.05 5.89 -3.29
N ILE A 184 1.68 5.07 -2.31
CA ILE A 184 0.60 5.35 -1.36
C ILE A 184 1.23 5.60 0.00
N ASN A 185 0.94 6.78 0.56
CA ASN A 185 1.37 7.15 1.89
C ASN A 185 0.19 7.24 2.84
N TYR A 186 0.28 6.53 3.94
CA TYR A 186 -0.68 6.54 5.04
C TYR A 186 -0.19 7.52 6.10
N VAL A 187 -0.93 8.59 6.33
CA VAL A 187 -0.62 9.56 7.38
C VAL A 187 -1.34 9.13 8.66
N GLY A 188 -0.60 8.86 9.71
CA GLY A 188 -1.13 8.40 10.98
C GLY A 188 -1.92 9.48 11.71
N LYS A 189 -2.95 9.07 12.43
CA LYS A 189 -3.69 9.93 13.38
C LYS A 189 -2.76 10.38 14.49
N ARG A 190 -2.82 11.67 14.86
CA ARG A 190 -2.08 12.25 15.99
C ARG A 190 -2.98 12.41 17.21
N THR A 191 -2.35 12.65 18.36
CA THR A 191 -3.04 12.92 19.62
C THR A 191 -4.10 13.99 19.45
N ALA A 192 -5.31 13.69 19.87
CA ALA A 192 -6.45 14.60 19.93
C ALA A 192 -7.39 14.15 21.06
N GLU A 193 -8.20 15.07 21.56
CA GLU A 193 -9.28 14.73 22.51
C GLU A 193 -10.40 14.01 21.73
N VAL A 194 -10.40 12.67 21.76
CA VAL A 194 -11.35 11.86 21.02
C VAL A 194 -11.72 10.59 21.78
N ARG A 195 -12.99 10.21 21.69
CA ARG A 195 -13.53 8.96 22.24
C ARG A 195 -14.64 8.49 21.31
N THR A 196 -14.31 7.54 20.42
CA THR A 196 -15.24 7.05 19.40
C THR A 196 -15.32 5.53 19.45
N VAL A 197 -16.52 5.01 19.35
CA VAL A 197 -16.80 3.59 19.10
C VAL A 197 -17.52 3.50 17.76
N THR A 198 -17.03 2.65 16.87
CA THR A 198 -17.64 2.39 15.58
C THR A 198 -18.15 0.96 15.53
N LEU A 199 -19.39 0.79 15.15
CA LEU A 199 -20.01 -0.50 14.85
C LEU A 199 -20.38 -0.52 13.38
N GLY A 200 -20.12 -1.63 12.69
CA GLY A 200 -20.37 -1.75 11.26
C GLY A 200 -20.81 -3.15 10.87
N THR A 201 -21.53 -3.20 9.76
CA THR A 201 -21.90 -4.43 9.06
C THR A 201 -21.98 -4.13 7.57
N ASP A 202 -21.95 -5.17 6.72
CA ASP A 202 -22.14 -5.06 5.27
C ASP A 202 -23.26 -6.02 4.79
N SER A 203 -23.48 -6.09 3.48
CA SER A 203 -24.50 -6.95 2.86
C SER A 203 -24.23 -8.44 3.04
N GLU A 204 -22.97 -8.84 3.23
CA GLU A 204 -22.58 -10.23 3.43
C GLU A 204 -22.72 -10.68 4.89
N GLY A 205 -22.87 -9.72 5.82
CA GLY A 205 -23.03 -10.00 7.24
C GLY A 205 -21.74 -9.87 8.07
N THR A 206 -20.71 -9.21 7.56
CA THR A 206 -19.51 -8.84 8.32
C THR A 206 -19.88 -8.12 9.60
N ARG A 207 -19.20 -8.42 10.70
CA ARG A 207 -19.31 -7.74 11.98
C ARG A 207 -18.03 -6.99 12.27
N TYR A 208 -18.15 -5.70 12.46
CA TYR A 208 -17.02 -4.81 12.68
C TYR A 208 -17.22 -3.98 13.93
N THR A 209 -16.18 -3.88 14.75
CA THR A 209 -16.14 -3.01 15.93
C THR A 209 -14.78 -2.34 15.99
N ALA A 210 -14.76 -1.02 16.19
CA ALA A 210 -13.51 -0.27 16.38
C ALA A 210 -13.66 0.76 17.50
N VAL A 211 -12.52 1.09 18.13
CA VAL A 211 -12.39 2.08 19.19
C VAL A 211 -11.26 3.03 18.83
N ASP A 212 -11.47 4.34 19.01
CA ASP A 212 -10.50 5.41 18.84
C ASP A 212 -10.53 6.32 20.06
N VAL A 213 -9.47 6.30 20.86
CA VAL A 213 -9.34 7.09 22.08
C VAL A 213 -8.02 7.84 22.08
N GLY A 214 -8.10 9.16 22.24
CA GLY A 214 -6.93 10.02 22.32
C GLY A 214 -7.07 11.04 23.45
N HIS A 215 -5.95 11.37 24.08
CA HIS A 215 -5.91 12.33 25.17
C HIS A 215 -4.50 12.93 25.36
N TRP A 216 -4.44 14.18 25.73
CA TRP A 216 -3.22 14.84 26.18
C TRP A 216 -3.05 14.61 27.69
N LEU A 217 -2.14 13.70 28.07
CA LEU A 217 -1.83 13.36 29.47
C LEU A 217 -1.16 14.53 30.20
N THR A 218 -0.42 15.37 29.46
CA THR A 218 0.14 16.64 29.91
C THR A 218 0.07 17.64 28.75
N PRO A 219 0.30 18.95 28.96
CA PRO A 219 0.37 19.91 27.85
C PRO A 219 1.45 19.59 26.78
N ARG A 220 2.35 18.66 27.07
CA ARG A 220 3.49 18.33 26.19
C ARG A 220 3.55 16.86 25.79
N PHE A 221 2.72 16.01 26.36
CA PHE A 221 2.73 14.58 26.05
C PHE A 221 1.31 14.05 25.91
N GLY A 222 1.01 13.53 24.72
CA GLY A 222 -0.27 12.97 24.40
C GLY A 222 -0.16 11.59 23.77
N VAL A 223 -1.25 10.83 23.86
CA VAL A 223 -1.37 9.47 23.31
C VAL A 223 -2.69 9.29 22.58
N ARG A 224 -2.70 8.39 21.59
CA ARG A 224 -3.92 7.94 20.90
C ARG A 224 -3.84 6.45 20.65
N VAL A 225 -4.90 5.74 20.98
CA VAL A 225 -5.03 4.30 20.80
C VAL A 225 -6.17 4.03 19.84
N ASN A 226 -5.94 3.14 18.86
CA ASN A 226 -6.99 2.57 18.04
C ASN A 226 -6.96 1.05 18.16
N ALA A 227 -8.14 0.43 18.25
CA ALA A 227 -8.29 -1.02 18.22
C ALA A 227 -9.49 -1.38 17.34
N ALA A 228 -9.39 -2.50 16.61
CA ALA A 228 -10.51 -2.99 15.80
C ALA A 228 -10.56 -4.52 15.80
N TRP A 229 -11.79 -5.04 15.72
CA TRP A 229 -12.14 -6.45 15.61
C TRP A 229 -13.12 -6.61 14.45
N GLU A 230 -12.86 -7.60 13.63
CA GLU A 230 -13.67 -7.86 12.43
C GLU A 230 -13.83 -9.36 12.24
N ASP A 231 -15.08 -9.83 12.14
CA ASP A 231 -15.45 -11.12 11.59
C ASP A 231 -15.98 -10.84 10.19
N SER A 232 -15.14 -11.07 9.16
CA SER A 232 -15.48 -10.80 7.76
C SER A 232 -16.30 -11.94 7.19
N ALA A 233 -17.48 -11.65 6.68
CA ALA A 233 -18.22 -12.55 5.81
C ALA A 233 -17.83 -12.33 4.34
N SER A 234 -17.90 -13.37 3.54
CA SER A 234 -17.53 -13.34 2.12
C SER A 234 -18.66 -13.86 1.26
N TYR A 235 -18.81 -13.31 0.05
CA TYR A 235 -19.70 -13.89 -0.96
C TYR A 235 -19.19 -15.24 -1.52
N ILE A 236 -17.92 -15.59 -1.22
CA ILE A 236 -17.34 -16.88 -1.60
C ILE A 236 -17.48 -17.85 -0.43
N ASP A 237 -18.07 -19.01 -0.69
CA ASP A 237 -18.25 -20.08 0.29
C ASP A 237 -16.91 -20.45 0.95
N HIS A 238 -16.91 -20.64 2.27
CA HIS A 238 -15.74 -20.97 3.08
C HIS A 238 -14.64 -19.89 3.17
N ALA A 239 -14.82 -18.70 2.57
CA ALA A 239 -13.84 -17.62 2.57
C ALA A 239 -14.08 -16.55 3.65
N ASP A 240 -14.84 -16.89 4.69
CA ASP A 240 -14.98 -16.02 5.86
C ASP A 240 -13.65 -15.85 6.59
N GLY A 241 -13.48 -14.71 7.25
CA GLY A 241 -12.23 -14.37 7.89
C GLY A 241 -12.40 -13.62 9.21
N ARG A 242 -11.29 -13.37 9.87
CA ARG A 242 -11.23 -12.55 11.09
C ARG A 242 -9.99 -11.67 11.09
N ARG A 243 -10.11 -10.50 11.72
CA ARG A 243 -9.01 -9.55 11.88
C ARG A 243 -9.03 -8.91 13.27
N ASN A 244 -7.84 -8.73 13.83
CA ASN A 244 -7.63 -7.95 15.05
C ASN A 244 -6.54 -6.91 14.76
N PHE A 245 -6.78 -5.67 15.14
CA PHE A 245 -5.86 -4.55 14.96
C PHE A 245 -5.71 -3.75 16.25
N TYR A 246 -4.49 -3.31 16.55
CA TYR A 246 -4.16 -2.46 17.68
C TYR A 246 -3.10 -1.46 17.27
N SER A 247 -3.25 -0.19 17.67
CA SER A 247 -2.23 0.83 17.45
C SER A 247 -2.11 1.79 18.61
N LEU A 248 -0.92 2.37 18.74
CA LEU A 248 -0.58 3.43 19.67
C LEU A 248 0.16 4.52 18.90
N ALA A 249 -0.31 5.75 19.01
CA ALA A 249 0.44 6.94 18.61
C ALA A 249 0.76 7.76 19.86
N ALA A 250 1.98 8.29 19.92
CA ALA A 250 2.42 9.18 21.00
C ALA A 250 3.08 10.43 20.40
N ASP A 251 2.71 11.58 20.95
CA ASP A 251 3.26 12.88 20.60
C ASP A 251 3.94 13.49 21.82
N TRP A 252 5.21 13.82 21.72
CA TRP A 252 5.97 14.46 22.79
C TRP A 252 6.62 15.76 22.32
N LEU A 253 6.21 16.88 22.90
CA LEU A 253 6.81 18.19 22.69
C LEU A 253 8.02 18.34 23.62
N ILE A 254 9.22 18.32 23.04
CA ILE A 254 10.51 18.35 23.75
C ILE A 254 11.04 19.78 23.76
N GLY A 255 10.96 20.44 24.92
CA GLY A 255 11.27 21.86 25.02
C GLY A 255 10.30 22.72 24.18
N GLU A 256 10.83 23.78 23.56
CA GLU A 256 10.05 24.69 22.71
C GLU A 256 10.23 24.43 21.20
N ARG A 257 11.25 23.63 20.84
CA ARG A 257 11.69 23.46 19.45
C ARG A 257 11.67 22.02 18.96
N GLY A 258 11.47 21.05 19.84
CA GLY A 258 11.52 19.64 19.52
C GLY A 258 10.14 18.98 19.56
N LYS A 259 9.88 18.08 18.63
CA LYS A 259 8.72 17.17 18.65
C LYS A 259 9.18 15.76 18.32
N LEU A 260 8.77 14.80 19.13
CA LEU A 260 8.92 13.37 18.83
C LEU A 260 7.52 12.76 18.62
N GLU A 261 7.34 12.11 17.49
CA GLU A 261 6.16 11.36 17.10
C GLU A 261 6.52 9.89 17.00
N VAL A 262 5.80 9.03 17.69
CA VAL A 262 6.01 7.57 17.66
C VAL A 262 4.70 6.91 17.32
N ASP A 263 4.74 5.96 16.40
CA ASP A 263 3.62 5.10 16.03
C ASP A 263 4.03 3.64 16.14
N ALA A 264 3.17 2.84 16.72
CA ALA A 264 3.29 1.40 16.77
C ALA A 264 1.95 0.76 16.42
N ASN A 265 1.95 -0.26 15.57
CA ASN A 265 0.75 -1.05 15.34
C ASN A 265 1.07 -2.54 15.19
N TYR A 266 0.08 -3.35 15.54
CA TYR A 266 0.09 -4.80 15.40
C TYR A 266 -1.25 -5.26 14.85
N GLN A 267 -1.22 -6.15 13.88
CA GLN A 267 -2.40 -6.73 13.27
C GLN A 267 -2.22 -8.22 13.04
N THR A 268 -3.30 -8.96 13.20
CA THR A 268 -3.44 -10.33 12.72
C THR A 268 -4.70 -10.45 11.87
N SER A 269 -4.61 -11.18 10.78
CA SER A 269 -5.75 -11.59 9.99
C SER A 269 -5.63 -13.07 9.64
N ALA A 270 -6.77 -13.73 9.50
CA ALA A 270 -6.86 -15.13 9.08
C ALA A 270 -8.10 -15.28 8.21
N GLN A 271 -7.91 -15.65 6.94
CA GLN A 271 -9.00 -15.83 5.97
C GLN A 271 -8.55 -16.86 4.92
N ARG A 272 -9.46 -17.76 4.49
CA ARG A 272 -9.11 -18.68 3.40
C ARG A 272 -8.96 -17.90 2.10
N SER A 273 -7.86 -18.16 1.39
CA SER A 273 -7.60 -17.57 0.09
C SER A 273 -8.39 -18.31 -0.99
N ALA A 274 -9.09 -17.55 -1.83
CA ALA A 274 -9.83 -18.07 -2.97
C ALA A 274 -9.05 -17.83 -4.26
N SER A 275 -8.81 -18.88 -5.04
CA SER A 275 -8.21 -18.80 -6.38
C SER A 275 -9.18 -18.15 -7.36
N GLY A 276 -8.66 -17.36 -8.30
CA GLY A 276 -9.43 -16.81 -9.41
C GLY A 276 -9.63 -17.80 -10.55
N PHE A 277 -10.67 -17.57 -11.38
CA PHE A 277 -10.86 -18.31 -12.62
C PHE A 277 -9.80 -17.92 -13.66
N GLN A 278 -9.23 -18.89 -14.36
CA GLN A 278 -8.31 -18.71 -15.47
C GLN A 278 -9.05 -18.85 -16.82
N LEU A 279 -8.41 -18.45 -17.92
CA LEU A 279 -8.92 -18.69 -19.26
C LEU A 279 -9.02 -20.19 -19.54
N LEU A 280 -10.00 -20.57 -20.33
CA LEU A 280 -10.18 -21.93 -20.84
C LEU A 280 -9.31 -22.10 -22.09
N GLY A 281 -8.39 -23.05 -22.07
CA GLY A 281 -7.47 -23.33 -23.19
C GLY A 281 -6.67 -22.09 -23.64
N ALA A 282 -6.44 -21.12 -22.77
CA ALA A 282 -5.78 -19.82 -23.06
C ALA A 282 -6.58 -18.88 -23.99
N THR A 283 -7.77 -19.27 -24.49
CA THR A 283 -8.47 -18.57 -25.57
C THR A 283 -9.88 -18.10 -25.22
N GLU A 284 -10.48 -18.61 -24.14
CA GLU A 284 -11.85 -18.28 -23.78
C GLU A 284 -12.01 -17.89 -22.31
N LEU A 285 -12.94 -16.94 -22.05
CA LEU A 285 -13.36 -16.61 -20.69
C LEU A 285 -14.35 -17.67 -20.17
N PRO A 286 -14.19 -18.16 -18.93
CA PRO A 286 -15.19 -19.02 -18.29
C PRO A 286 -16.57 -18.35 -18.24
N ARG A 287 -17.61 -19.07 -18.67
CA ARG A 287 -19.00 -18.59 -18.68
C ARG A 287 -19.89 -19.55 -17.89
N GLY A 288 -20.96 -19.02 -17.31
CA GLY A 288 -21.92 -19.84 -16.58
C GLY A 288 -21.37 -20.47 -15.30
N VAL A 289 -20.28 -19.91 -14.74
CA VAL A 289 -19.65 -20.38 -13.51
C VAL A 289 -20.31 -19.75 -12.29
N ASP A 290 -20.38 -20.50 -11.21
CA ASP A 290 -20.82 -20.03 -9.90
C ASP A 290 -19.66 -19.31 -9.19
N ARG A 291 -19.74 -17.99 -9.11
CA ARG A 291 -18.69 -17.14 -8.52
C ARG A 291 -18.65 -17.20 -7.00
N SER A 292 -19.68 -17.75 -6.36
CA SER A 292 -19.70 -17.94 -4.91
C SER A 292 -18.93 -19.18 -4.46
N LYS A 293 -18.57 -20.07 -5.38
CA LYS A 293 -17.81 -21.28 -5.03
C LYS A 293 -16.32 -21.04 -4.94
N MET A 294 -15.71 -21.56 -3.88
CA MET A 294 -14.27 -21.62 -3.75
C MET A 294 -13.71 -22.72 -4.64
N LEU A 295 -12.96 -22.36 -5.68
CA LEU A 295 -12.28 -23.30 -6.54
C LEU A 295 -11.28 -24.15 -5.75
N GLY A 296 -11.29 -25.47 -5.99
CA GLY A 296 -10.33 -26.39 -5.40
C GLY A 296 -10.46 -26.59 -3.89
N TYR A 297 -11.58 -26.15 -3.25
CA TYR A 297 -11.74 -26.27 -1.80
C TYR A 297 -11.44 -27.67 -1.29
N GLN A 298 -10.58 -27.74 -0.26
CA GLN A 298 -10.27 -28.98 0.44
C GLN A 298 -10.46 -28.81 1.96
N PRO A 299 -11.06 -29.77 2.66
CA PRO A 299 -11.33 -29.66 4.10
C PRO A 299 -10.09 -29.45 4.99
N TRP A 300 -8.92 -29.90 4.51
CA TRP A 300 -7.65 -29.80 5.25
C TRP A 300 -6.97 -28.42 5.11
N GLN A 301 -7.36 -27.60 4.13
CA GLN A 301 -6.77 -26.26 3.97
C GLN A 301 -7.06 -25.36 5.19
N GLN A 302 -6.12 -24.52 5.52
CA GLN A 302 -6.25 -23.57 6.62
C GLN A 302 -6.46 -22.14 6.09
N PRO A 303 -7.04 -21.24 6.90
CA PRO A 303 -6.99 -19.81 6.58
C PRO A 303 -5.54 -19.34 6.45
N VAL A 304 -5.28 -18.51 5.44
CA VAL A 304 -4.00 -17.78 5.34
C VAL A 304 -3.90 -16.84 6.53
N GLY A 305 -2.86 -17.04 7.33
CA GLY A 305 -2.54 -16.18 8.47
C GLY A 305 -1.60 -15.06 8.03
N ILE A 306 -1.94 -13.80 8.31
CA ILE A 306 -1.02 -12.67 8.11
C ILE A 306 -0.89 -11.91 9.43
N ALA A 307 0.34 -11.85 9.96
CA ALA A 307 0.67 -11.06 11.14
C ALA A 307 1.62 -9.93 10.75
N SER A 308 1.28 -8.69 11.09
CA SER A 308 2.11 -7.53 10.81
C SER A 308 2.41 -6.70 12.04
N THR A 309 3.62 -6.15 12.10
CA THR A 309 4.07 -5.21 13.13
C THR A 309 4.75 -4.04 12.45
N ASN A 310 4.29 -2.83 12.73
CA ASN A 310 4.89 -1.61 12.20
C ASN A 310 5.23 -0.68 13.35
N LEU A 311 6.43 -0.09 13.31
CA LEU A 311 6.93 0.89 14.26
C LEU A 311 7.56 2.03 13.48
N THR A 312 7.17 3.28 13.77
CA THR A 312 7.81 4.47 13.22
C THR A 312 8.10 5.48 14.33
N ALA A 313 9.18 6.24 14.16
CA ALA A 313 9.52 7.37 15.00
C ALA A 313 9.98 8.53 14.11
N LEU A 314 9.52 9.73 14.41
CA LEU A 314 9.91 10.97 13.75
C LEU A 314 10.26 12.01 14.81
N HIS A 315 11.50 12.47 14.81
CA HIS A 315 11.94 13.62 15.58
C HIS A 315 12.09 14.82 14.66
N THR A 316 11.40 15.90 14.99
CA THR A 316 11.50 17.20 14.32
C THR A 316 12.10 18.19 15.30
N PHE A 317 13.08 18.96 14.85
CA PHE A 317 13.71 20.00 15.68
C PHE A 317 13.91 21.29 14.87
N GLU A 318 13.40 22.39 15.40
CA GLU A 318 13.55 23.73 14.82
C GLU A 318 14.93 24.30 15.17
N LEU A 319 15.81 24.39 14.18
CA LEU A 319 17.15 24.97 14.33
C LEU A 319 17.13 26.50 14.39
N GLY A 320 16.05 27.09 13.87
CA GLY A 320 15.79 28.51 13.84
C GLY A 320 14.53 28.85 13.08
N PRO A 321 14.18 30.12 12.84
CA PRO A 321 12.92 30.51 12.22
C PRO A 321 12.71 29.96 10.79
N ARG A 322 13.80 29.60 10.12
CA ARG A 322 13.77 29.18 8.71
C ARG A 322 14.32 27.77 8.48
N TRP A 323 14.82 27.11 9.51
CA TRP A 323 15.49 25.81 9.37
C TRP A 323 14.97 24.80 10.37
N GLN A 324 14.72 23.59 9.88
CA GLN A 324 14.21 22.46 10.63
C GLN A 324 15.01 21.21 10.28
N SER A 325 15.40 20.42 11.26
CA SER A 325 15.91 19.06 11.06
C SER A 325 14.84 18.03 11.34
N ARG A 326 14.84 16.95 10.57
CA ARG A 326 13.95 15.81 10.74
C ARG A 326 14.77 14.53 10.70
N VAL A 327 14.61 13.69 11.71
CA VAL A 327 15.19 12.34 11.75
C VAL A 327 14.07 11.36 11.96
N SER A 328 13.96 10.39 11.07
CA SER A 328 12.88 9.40 11.11
C SER A 328 13.40 7.98 10.92
N ALA A 329 12.79 7.04 11.60
CA ALA A 329 13.11 5.62 11.51
C ALA A 329 11.83 4.78 11.42
N SER A 330 11.89 3.68 10.69
CA SER A 330 10.82 2.69 10.63
C SER A 330 11.32 1.25 10.72
N HIS A 331 10.48 0.40 11.26
CA HIS A 331 10.58 -1.05 11.21
C HIS A 331 9.21 -1.63 10.89
N SER A 332 9.11 -2.34 9.79
CA SER A 332 7.88 -3.00 9.35
C SER A 332 8.17 -4.48 9.10
N ARG A 333 7.40 -5.35 9.72
CA ARG A 333 7.51 -6.81 9.58
C ARG A 333 6.16 -7.41 9.25
N SER A 334 6.11 -8.25 8.22
CA SER A 334 4.97 -9.10 7.87
C SER A 334 5.39 -10.56 7.88
N VAL A 335 4.53 -11.41 8.43
CA VAL A 335 4.67 -12.87 8.41
C VAL A 335 3.41 -13.45 7.81
N ILE A 336 3.57 -14.32 6.81
CA ILE A 336 2.48 -14.99 6.12
C ILE A 336 2.61 -16.48 6.36
N ASP A 337 1.53 -17.09 6.86
CA ASP A 337 1.36 -18.53 7.00
C ASP A 337 0.38 -19.00 5.93
N ASP A 338 0.89 -19.60 4.86
CA ASP A 338 0.11 -20.03 3.72
C ASP A 338 -0.06 -21.56 3.72
N ASN A 339 -1.32 -22.03 3.78
CA ASN A 339 -1.70 -23.44 3.79
C ASN A 339 -3.00 -23.61 3.00
N VAL A 340 -2.90 -23.57 1.67
CA VAL A 340 -4.07 -23.52 0.80
C VAL A 340 -4.14 -24.73 -0.12
N ALA A 341 -5.35 -25.08 -0.52
CA ALA A 341 -5.61 -25.86 -1.72
C ALA A 341 -5.66 -24.87 -2.89
N PHE A 342 -4.61 -24.85 -3.72
CA PHE A 342 -4.46 -23.87 -4.78
C PHE A 342 -4.92 -24.44 -6.11
N ALA A 343 -6.02 -23.90 -6.66
CA ALA A 343 -6.54 -24.23 -7.98
C ALA A 343 -5.74 -23.48 -9.06
N TYR A 344 -5.02 -24.18 -9.92
CA TYR A 344 -4.18 -23.54 -10.93
C TYR A 344 -3.87 -24.45 -12.11
N GLY A 345 -4.08 -23.93 -13.33
CA GLY A 345 -3.64 -24.58 -14.55
C GLY A 345 -4.24 -25.94 -14.82
N CYS A 346 -3.63 -26.65 -15.77
CA CYS A 346 -4.01 -28.01 -16.12
C CYS A 346 -2.79 -28.78 -16.69
N TYR A 347 -1.85 -29.16 -15.80
CA TYR A 347 -0.65 -29.92 -16.19
C TYR A 347 -0.87 -31.42 -16.11
N TYR A 348 -1.79 -31.87 -15.25
CA TYR A 348 -2.03 -33.28 -14.92
C TYR A 348 -3.42 -33.77 -15.35
N ALA A 349 -4.36 -32.88 -15.63
CA ALA A 349 -5.65 -33.23 -16.20
C ALA A 349 -5.45 -33.98 -17.53
N ALA A 350 -6.25 -35.03 -17.79
CA ALA A 350 -6.04 -35.97 -18.90
C ALA A 350 -5.88 -35.29 -20.27
N GLN A 351 -6.67 -34.23 -20.54
CA GLN A 351 -6.64 -33.47 -21.79
C GLN A 351 -5.50 -32.47 -21.90
N CYS A 352 -4.72 -32.26 -20.84
CA CYS A 352 -3.59 -31.33 -20.80
C CYS A 352 -2.25 -32.04 -20.67
N ALA A 353 -2.26 -33.30 -20.25
CA ALA A 353 -1.07 -34.09 -19.95
C ALA A 353 -0.19 -34.34 -21.19
N ASP A 354 -0.73 -34.24 -22.39
CA ASP A 354 0.02 -34.36 -23.65
C ASP A 354 0.67 -33.05 -24.14
N GLY A 355 0.47 -31.95 -23.37
CA GLY A 355 0.99 -30.62 -23.71
C GLY A 355 0.23 -29.90 -24.83
N SER A 356 -0.90 -30.42 -25.28
CA SER A 356 -1.74 -29.79 -26.32
C SER A 356 -2.41 -28.49 -25.85
N VAL A 357 -2.56 -28.33 -24.52
CA VAL A 357 -3.08 -27.12 -23.88
C VAL A 357 -1.95 -26.48 -23.03
N PRO A 358 -1.77 -25.14 -23.08
CA PRO A 358 -0.79 -24.49 -22.21
C PRO A 358 -1.13 -24.74 -20.74
N GLY A 359 -0.25 -25.42 -20.01
CA GLY A 359 -0.50 -25.92 -18.66
C GLY A 359 -0.83 -24.85 -17.60
N ASN A 360 -0.50 -23.57 -17.84
CA ASN A 360 -0.80 -22.47 -16.94
C ASN A 360 -2.22 -21.87 -17.12
N TYR A 361 -3.10 -22.53 -17.87
CA TYR A 361 -4.51 -22.16 -18.02
C TYR A 361 -5.40 -23.38 -17.68
N PHE A 362 -6.68 -23.15 -17.46
CA PHE A 362 -7.63 -24.25 -17.31
C PHE A 362 -7.84 -24.97 -18.65
N ALA A 363 -8.23 -26.24 -18.62
CA ALA A 363 -8.58 -26.98 -19.80
C ALA A 363 -9.76 -26.34 -20.55
N PRO A 364 -9.92 -26.57 -21.87
CA PRO A 364 -11.05 -26.05 -22.65
C PRO A 364 -12.42 -26.44 -22.12
N ASP A 365 -12.54 -27.60 -21.48
CA ASP A 365 -13.79 -28.11 -20.87
C ASP A 365 -13.95 -27.69 -19.39
N GLY A 366 -13.00 -26.95 -18.84
CA GLY A 366 -13.05 -26.41 -17.49
C GLY A 366 -12.34 -27.23 -16.42
N ASP A 367 -11.62 -28.30 -16.79
CA ASP A 367 -10.78 -29.01 -15.83
C ASP A 367 -9.60 -28.15 -15.36
N TYR A 368 -9.24 -28.31 -14.09
CA TYR A 368 -8.11 -27.62 -13.47
C TYR A 368 -7.45 -28.49 -12.40
N ASP A 369 -6.14 -28.27 -12.20
CA ASP A 369 -5.37 -28.95 -11.18
C ASP A 369 -5.50 -28.28 -9.81
N ILE A 370 -5.43 -29.08 -8.76
CA ILE A 370 -5.41 -28.64 -7.36
C ILE A 370 -4.07 -29.01 -6.75
N TYR A 371 -3.44 -28.03 -6.12
CA TYR A 371 -2.16 -28.19 -5.43
C TYR A 371 -2.29 -28.00 -3.93
N ASP A 372 -1.64 -28.85 -3.15
CA ASP A 372 -1.35 -28.60 -1.74
C ASP A 372 -0.17 -27.64 -1.65
N TYR A 373 -0.48 -26.35 -1.42
CA TYR A 373 0.54 -25.32 -1.27
C TYR A 373 0.69 -24.94 0.20
N ARG A 374 1.89 -25.15 0.75
CA ARG A 374 2.23 -24.81 2.14
C ARG A 374 3.54 -24.04 2.21
N SER A 375 3.47 -22.79 2.67
CA SER A 375 4.61 -21.88 2.87
C SER A 375 4.43 -21.12 4.20
N PRO A 376 4.66 -21.78 5.35
CA PRO A 376 4.55 -21.13 6.65
C PRO A 376 5.74 -20.22 6.93
N ASP A 377 5.57 -19.23 7.82
CA ASP A 377 6.60 -18.32 8.30
C ASP A 377 7.26 -17.47 7.18
N ASP A 378 6.56 -17.21 6.07
CA ASP A 378 7.09 -16.33 5.01
C ASP A 378 7.23 -14.91 5.56
N THR A 379 8.46 -14.51 5.88
CA THR A 379 8.76 -13.30 6.64
C THR A 379 9.40 -12.24 5.76
N ARG A 380 8.83 -11.03 5.79
CA ARG A 380 9.34 -9.82 5.12
C ARG A 380 9.59 -8.73 6.13
N VAL A 381 10.76 -8.08 6.07
CA VAL A 381 11.13 -7.00 6.97
C VAL A 381 11.65 -5.82 6.17
N ASN A 382 11.07 -4.66 6.39
CA ASN A 382 11.55 -3.37 5.91
C ASN A 382 12.06 -2.53 7.09
N GLN A 383 13.20 -1.87 6.92
CA GLN A 383 13.78 -0.94 7.88
C GLN A 383 14.27 0.28 7.14
N GLU A 384 13.92 1.48 7.60
CA GLU A 384 14.38 2.74 7.01
C GLU A 384 14.84 3.69 8.11
N LEU A 385 15.95 4.37 7.87
CA LEU A 385 16.42 5.50 8.65
C LEU A 385 16.66 6.67 7.68
N ARG A 386 16.10 7.85 7.99
CA ARG A 386 16.20 9.04 7.16
C ARG A 386 16.52 10.26 8.02
N ALA A 387 17.47 11.07 7.57
CA ALA A 387 17.78 12.36 8.13
C ALA A 387 17.64 13.44 7.06
N GLU A 388 16.97 14.54 7.38
CA GLU A 388 16.67 15.62 6.43
C GLU A 388 16.79 16.98 7.11
N LEU A 389 17.38 17.91 6.41
CA LEU A 389 17.43 19.34 6.75
C LEU A 389 16.56 20.10 5.75
N ARG A 390 15.57 20.83 6.24
CA ARG A 390 14.70 21.71 5.46
C ARG A 390 14.89 23.15 5.88
N GLY A 391 14.89 24.04 4.91
CA GLY A 391 14.99 25.45 5.25
C GLY A 391 14.77 26.37 4.06
N SER A 392 14.77 27.68 4.32
CA SER A 392 14.63 28.69 3.28
C SER A 392 15.72 29.73 3.37
N VAL A 393 16.17 30.18 2.18
CA VAL A 393 17.17 31.25 2.01
C VAL A 393 16.71 32.17 0.88
N ASP A 394 16.86 33.49 1.06
CA ASP A 394 16.55 34.45 0.01
C ASP A 394 17.87 34.92 -0.65
N THR A 395 17.90 34.86 -1.99
CA THR A 395 18.99 35.40 -2.81
C THR A 395 18.42 36.45 -3.76
N GLY A 396 18.50 37.70 -3.33
CA GLY A 396 17.90 38.82 -4.05
C GLY A 396 16.37 38.70 -4.13
N ARG A 397 15.84 38.44 -5.34
CA ARG A 397 14.39 38.29 -5.57
C ARG A 397 13.92 36.83 -5.57
N VAL A 398 14.83 35.89 -5.36
CA VAL A 398 14.51 34.45 -5.40
C VAL A 398 14.47 33.91 -3.98
N THR A 399 13.37 33.28 -3.61
CA THR A 399 13.28 32.50 -2.38
C THR A 399 13.55 31.02 -2.69
N HIS A 400 14.58 30.47 -2.08
CA HIS A 400 14.96 29.07 -2.14
C HIS A 400 14.34 28.32 -0.97
N GLN A 401 13.66 27.22 -1.24
CA GLN A 401 13.19 26.26 -0.24
C GLN A 401 13.97 24.96 -0.42
N LEU A 402 14.93 24.74 0.45
CA LEU A 402 15.89 23.65 0.36
C LEU A 402 15.46 22.44 1.19
N SER A 403 15.57 21.24 0.60
CA SER A 403 15.53 19.95 1.30
C SER A 403 16.79 19.18 0.96
N ILE A 404 17.60 18.85 1.97
CA ILE A 404 18.85 18.09 1.83
C ILE A 404 18.79 16.95 2.82
N GLY A 405 19.07 15.73 2.36
CA GLY A 405 18.99 14.59 3.27
C GLY A 405 19.72 13.35 2.79
N ALA A 406 19.76 12.39 3.70
CA ALA A 406 20.29 11.05 3.49
C ALA A 406 19.35 10.02 4.10
N ASP A 407 19.32 8.84 3.52
CA ASP A 407 18.61 7.70 4.07
C ASP A 407 19.29 6.37 3.78
N THR A 408 18.94 5.38 4.57
CA THR A 408 19.27 3.98 4.34
C THR A 408 18.01 3.16 4.51
N PHE A 409 17.75 2.27 3.56
CA PHE A 409 16.64 1.33 3.56
C PHE A 409 17.19 -0.09 3.42
N ARG A 410 16.67 -1.02 4.19
CA ARG A 410 16.97 -2.44 4.07
C ARG A 410 15.70 -3.27 4.02
N ARG A 411 15.66 -4.20 3.08
CA ARG A 411 14.62 -5.22 2.98
C ARG A 411 15.24 -6.61 3.08
N THR A 412 14.61 -7.48 3.86
CA THR A 412 14.93 -8.91 3.89
C THR A 412 13.68 -9.74 3.66
N VAL A 413 13.84 -10.84 2.95
CA VAL A 413 12.81 -11.86 2.73
C VAL A 413 13.36 -13.21 3.15
N ASP A 414 12.68 -13.86 4.08
CA ASP A 414 12.99 -15.21 4.53
C ASP A 414 11.79 -16.11 4.26
N LYS A 415 12.00 -17.22 3.55
CA LYS A 415 10.94 -18.17 3.20
C LYS A 415 11.39 -19.60 3.53
N ARG A 416 10.46 -20.45 3.90
CA ARG A 416 10.71 -21.89 3.93
C ARG A 416 10.72 -22.46 2.52
N GLN A 417 11.38 -23.61 2.33
CA GLN A 417 11.12 -24.43 1.16
C GLN A 417 9.67 -24.89 1.25
N ASN A 418 8.85 -24.41 0.32
CA ASN A 418 7.42 -24.68 0.28
C ASN A 418 7.12 -26.10 -0.20
N VAL A 419 6.00 -26.63 0.22
CA VAL A 419 5.33 -27.75 -0.46
C VAL A 419 4.46 -27.14 -1.56
N ASN A 420 4.52 -27.69 -2.76
CA ASN A 420 3.66 -27.34 -3.89
C ASN A 420 3.43 -28.60 -4.72
N GLU A 421 2.50 -29.43 -4.28
CA GLU A 421 2.29 -30.77 -4.81
C GLU A 421 0.91 -30.90 -5.42
N TYR A 422 0.82 -31.45 -6.61
CA TYR A 422 -0.46 -31.83 -7.22
C TYR A 422 -1.15 -32.89 -6.36
N VAL A 423 -2.44 -32.69 -6.07
CA VAL A 423 -3.26 -33.62 -5.28
C VAL A 423 -4.47 -34.17 -6.03
N GLY A 424 -4.90 -33.50 -7.11
CA GLY A 424 -6.02 -33.98 -7.91
C GLY A 424 -6.53 -32.95 -8.91
N THR A 425 -7.49 -33.34 -9.72
CA THR A 425 -8.14 -32.50 -10.73
C THR A 425 -9.63 -32.32 -10.41
N ALA A 426 -10.15 -31.11 -10.65
CA ALA A 426 -11.57 -30.81 -10.56
C ALA A 426 -12.02 -30.00 -11.78
N ASN A 427 -13.35 -29.78 -11.94
CA ASN A 427 -13.93 -29.03 -13.05
C ASN A 427 -14.72 -27.82 -12.56
N ILE A 428 -14.59 -26.67 -13.23
CA ILE A 428 -15.28 -25.42 -12.85
C ILE A 428 -16.82 -25.51 -12.96
N HIS A 429 -17.34 -26.45 -13.74
CA HIS A 429 -18.77 -26.68 -13.95
C HIS A 429 -19.34 -27.72 -12.98
N ASP A 430 -18.48 -28.48 -12.28
CA ASP A 430 -18.93 -29.45 -11.29
C ASP A 430 -19.42 -28.72 -10.02
N PRO A 431 -20.63 -28.97 -9.53
CA PRO A 431 -21.13 -28.39 -8.30
C PRO A 431 -20.35 -28.84 -7.06
N GLN A 432 -19.61 -29.94 -7.11
CA GLN A 432 -18.87 -30.50 -6.00
C GLN A 432 -17.39 -30.72 -6.36
N VAL A 433 -16.50 -30.10 -5.59
CA VAL A 433 -15.06 -30.38 -5.70
C VAL A 433 -14.76 -31.73 -5.05
N PRO A 434 -14.11 -32.69 -5.74
CA PRO A 434 -13.70 -33.95 -5.14
C PRO A 434 -12.73 -33.72 -3.96
N VAL A 435 -12.81 -34.55 -2.93
CA VAL A 435 -11.92 -34.47 -1.78
C VAL A 435 -10.67 -35.34 -2.02
N PHE A 436 -9.51 -34.71 -1.94
CA PHE A 436 -8.21 -35.35 -2.11
C PHE A 436 -7.42 -35.36 -0.79
N ALA A 437 -6.52 -36.32 -0.63
CA ALA A 437 -5.58 -36.34 0.50
C ALA A 437 -4.50 -35.24 0.32
N PRO A 438 -4.07 -34.58 1.40
CA PRO A 438 -2.94 -33.63 1.32
C PRO A 438 -1.64 -34.38 1.01
N SER A 439 -0.65 -33.68 0.48
CA SER A 439 0.70 -34.21 0.29
C SER A 439 1.32 -34.64 1.63
N PRO A 440 2.04 -35.77 1.69
CA PRO A 440 2.77 -36.19 2.90
C PRO A 440 4.04 -35.37 3.16
N LEU A 441 4.49 -34.57 2.19
CA LEU A 441 5.68 -33.74 2.32
C LEU A 441 5.48 -32.66 3.39
N GLN A 442 6.57 -32.19 3.96
CA GLN A 442 6.57 -31.10 4.95
C GLN A 442 7.43 -29.94 4.44
N PRO A 443 7.04 -28.68 4.75
CA PRO A 443 7.87 -27.52 4.43
C PRO A 443 9.27 -27.65 5.04
N GLY A 444 10.29 -27.31 4.24
CA GLY A 444 11.68 -27.37 4.65
C GLY A 444 12.09 -26.24 5.62
N ALA A 445 13.40 -26.07 5.78
CA ALA A 445 13.97 -25.02 6.62
C ALA A 445 13.70 -23.62 6.05
N SER A 446 13.62 -22.61 6.92
CA SER A 446 13.58 -21.21 6.50
C SER A 446 14.96 -20.78 6.02
N VAL A 447 15.01 -20.14 4.85
CA VAL A 447 16.23 -19.62 4.24
C VAL A 447 16.03 -18.16 3.82
N ARG A 448 17.12 -17.39 3.78
CA ARG A 448 17.13 -16.06 3.20
C ARG A 448 16.93 -16.17 1.69
N ARG A 449 15.96 -15.42 1.14
CA ARG A 449 15.69 -15.33 -0.29
C ARG A 449 16.14 -13.99 -0.87
N LEU A 450 16.08 -12.91 -0.07
CA LEU A 450 16.51 -11.58 -0.48
C LEU A 450 17.12 -10.81 0.69
N ASP A 451 18.23 -10.13 0.44
CA ASP A 451 18.81 -9.09 1.30
C ASP A 451 19.18 -7.90 0.41
N SER A 452 18.38 -6.86 0.47
CA SER A 452 18.50 -5.65 -0.35
C SER A 452 18.74 -4.45 0.56
N ARG A 453 19.81 -3.69 0.28
CA ARG A 453 20.14 -2.43 0.96
C ARG A 453 20.23 -1.30 -0.04
N GLN A 454 19.57 -0.21 0.28
CA GLN A 454 19.63 1.03 -0.47
C GLN A 454 20.13 2.15 0.42
N ASP A 455 21.14 2.90 -0.04
CA ASP A 455 21.61 4.15 0.57
C ASP A 455 21.33 5.31 -0.39
N GLY A 456 20.83 6.43 0.12
CA GLY A 456 20.44 7.59 -0.67
C GLY A 456 20.99 8.90 -0.12
N LEU A 457 21.42 9.77 -1.02
CA LEU A 457 21.65 11.19 -0.75
C LEU A 457 20.79 12.01 -1.70
N PHE A 458 20.07 12.99 -1.20
CA PHE A 458 19.18 13.80 -2.03
C PHE A 458 19.27 15.29 -1.71
N VAL A 459 18.99 16.08 -2.73
CA VAL A 459 18.82 17.53 -2.64
C VAL A 459 17.67 17.96 -3.52
N LEU A 460 16.86 18.86 -3.03
CA LEU A 460 15.80 19.54 -3.77
C LEU A 460 15.82 21.01 -3.40
N ASP A 461 15.79 21.86 -4.41
CA ASP A 461 15.59 23.30 -4.29
C ASP A 461 14.29 23.68 -5.02
N ARG A 462 13.38 24.30 -4.31
CA ARG A 462 12.21 24.99 -4.87
C ARG A 462 12.51 26.49 -4.88
N MET A 463 12.82 27.01 -6.06
CA MET A 463 13.09 28.42 -6.30
C MET A 463 11.79 29.13 -6.66
N ARG A 464 11.41 30.17 -5.91
CA ARG A 464 10.27 31.04 -6.21
C ARG A 464 10.74 32.36 -6.80
N PHE A 465 10.19 32.71 -7.95
CA PHE A 465 10.48 33.95 -8.70
C PHE A 465 9.21 34.82 -8.67
N GLY A 466 9.10 35.66 -7.64
CA GLY A 466 7.86 36.37 -7.35
C GLY A 466 6.73 35.41 -6.98
N ASP A 467 5.52 35.76 -7.35
CA ASP A 467 4.31 34.95 -7.04
C ASP A 467 3.93 34.02 -8.20
N ASP A 468 4.39 34.30 -9.42
CA ASP A 468 3.91 33.63 -10.63
C ASP A 468 4.68 32.34 -10.93
N TRP A 469 5.97 32.28 -10.68
CA TRP A 469 6.81 31.18 -11.15
C TRP A 469 7.54 30.45 -10.02
N GLN A 470 7.57 29.13 -10.14
CA GLN A 470 8.38 28.29 -9.27
C GLN A 470 9.16 27.29 -10.14
N TRP A 471 10.44 27.15 -9.88
CA TRP A 471 11.26 26.10 -10.47
C TRP A 471 11.75 25.15 -9.40
N LEU A 472 11.46 23.85 -9.56
CA LEU A 472 12.00 22.80 -8.71
C LEU A 472 13.14 22.13 -9.45
N ALA A 473 14.27 22.03 -8.81
CA ALA A 473 15.43 21.33 -9.35
C ALA A 473 16.09 20.50 -8.25
N GLY A 474 16.39 19.25 -8.54
CA GLY A 474 17.01 18.38 -7.58
C GLY A 474 17.33 17.01 -8.12
N GLY A 475 17.70 16.13 -7.25
CA GLY A 475 17.97 14.76 -7.57
C GLY A 475 18.43 13.95 -6.38
N ARG A 476 18.55 12.68 -6.61
CA ARG A 476 18.97 11.70 -5.63
C ARG A 476 20.06 10.81 -6.20
N MET A 477 21.14 10.63 -5.46
CA MET A 477 22.11 9.57 -5.69
C MET A 477 21.63 8.34 -4.92
N VAL A 478 21.37 7.26 -5.62
CA VAL A 478 20.99 5.96 -5.03
C VAL A 478 22.12 4.97 -5.22
N ARG A 479 22.48 4.29 -4.15
CA ARG A 479 23.33 3.10 -4.18
C ARG A 479 22.53 1.91 -3.68
N LEU A 480 22.37 0.89 -4.53
CA LEU A 480 21.71 -0.36 -4.23
C LEU A 480 22.76 -1.49 -4.15
N ASP A 481 22.70 -2.29 -3.10
CA ASP A 481 23.41 -3.57 -2.95
C ASP A 481 22.36 -4.63 -2.63
N GLU A 482 22.09 -5.53 -3.57
CA GLU A 482 21.04 -6.53 -3.46
C GLU A 482 21.58 -7.93 -3.74
N ARG A 483 21.27 -8.85 -2.83
CA ARG A 483 21.62 -10.26 -2.92
C ARG A 483 20.35 -11.09 -2.92
N ALA A 484 20.16 -11.87 -3.98
CA ALA A 484 19.14 -12.89 -4.09
C ALA A 484 19.75 -14.28 -3.86
N TYR A 485 18.92 -15.18 -3.33
CA TYR A 485 19.28 -16.53 -2.98
C TYR A 485 18.23 -17.50 -3.52
N ASP A 486 18.67 -18.69 -3.95
CA ASP A 486 17.80 -19.76 -4.42
C ASP A 486 16.88 -20.34 -3.32
N LYS A 487 16.03 -21.30 -3.69
CA LYS A 487 15.12 -21.99 -2.75
C LYS A 487 15.85 -22.76 -1.64
N ARG A 488 17.16 -22.99 -1.76
CA ARG A 488 18.01 -23.67 -0.77
C ARG A 488 18.85 -22.69 0.06
N GLY A 489 18.78 -21.38 -0.26
CA GLY A 489 19.56 -20.33 0.39
C GLY A 489 20.98 -20.17 -0.16
N ASN A 490 21.30 -20.75 -1.32
CA ASN A 490 22.57 -20.51 -1.99
C ASN A 490 22.54 -19.15 -2.70
N PRO A 491 23.66 -18.38 -2.73
CA PRO A 491 23.74 -17.16 -3.50
C PRO A 491 23.46 -17.39 -4.99
N GLU A 492 22.51 -16.66 -5.55
CA GLU A 492 22.10 -16.75 -6.94
C GLU A 492 22.49 -15.50 -7.73
N ARG A 493 22.25 -14.32 -7.14
CA ARG A 493 22.55 -13.04 -7.78
C ARG A 493 23.05 -12.01 -6.78
N HIS A 494 24.02 -11.19 -7.22
CA HIS A 494 24.48 -10.03 -6.48
C HIS A 494 24.51 -8.81 -7.42
N SER A 495 23.59 -7.86 -7.19
CA SER A 495 23.49 -6.63 -7.97
C SER A 495 24.02 -5.45 -7.16
N ARG A 496 24.90 -4.65 -7.78
CA ARG A 496 25.38 -3.37 -7.24
C ARG A 496 25.17 -2.29 -8.28
N ILE A 497 24.37 -1.30 -7.91
CA ILE A 497 24.02 -0.20 -8.80
C ILE A 497 24.21 1.11 -8.06
N SER A 498 24.80 2.08 -8.74
CA SER A 498 24.86 3.46 -8.29
C SER A 498 24.33 4.35 -9.41
N ARG A 499 23.30 5.15 -9.15
CA ARG A 499 22.63 5.99 -10.14
C ARG A 499 22.21 7.33 -9.56
N PHE A 500 22.35 8.36 -10.37
CA PHE A 500 21.75 9.67 -10.11
C PHE A 500 20.37 9.73 -10.77
N LEU A 501 19.37 10.08 -9.99
CA LEU A 501 17.97 10.21 -10.38
C LEU A 501 17.60 11.70 -10.37
N PRO A 502 17.67 12.41 -11.51
CA PRO A 502 17.30 13.82 -11.59
C PRO A 502 15.80 14.01 -11.54
N GLN A 503 15.40 15.13 -10.96
CA GLN A 503 14.02 15.60 -10.94
C GLN A 503 13.98 17.10 -11.18
N THR A 504 13.09 17.57 -12.03
CA THR A 504 12.85 19.00 -12.24
C THR A 504 11.39 19.25 -12.58
N ALA A 505 10.89 20.42 -12.20
CA ALA A 505 9.56 20.87 -12.58
C ALA A 505 9.51 22.39 -12.63
N LEU A 506 8.73 22.90 -13.58
CA LEU A 506 8.38 24.31 -13.69
C LEU A 506 6.90 24.46 -13.39
N ILE A 507 6.56 25.39 -12.52
CA ILE A 507 5.18 25.70 -12.13
C ILE A 507 4.92 27.17 -12.48
N TRP A 508 3.77 27.40 -13.10
CA TRP A 508 3.27 28.72 -13.42
C TRP A 508 1.94 28.95 -12.67
N ASN A 509 1.92 29.86 -11.74
CA ASN A 509 0.73 30.35 -11.06
C ASN A 509 0.09 31.44 -11.93
N ALA A 510 -0.73 31.03 -12.90
CA ALA A 510 -1.35 31.96 -13.85
C ALA A 510 -2.31 32.93 -13.16
N THR A 511 -2.97 32.47 -12.10
CA THR A 511 -3.80 33.25 -11.16
C THR A 511 -3.75 32.60 -9.78
N ASP A 512 -4.35 33.24 -8.77
CA ASP A 512 -4.51 32.63 -7.44
C ASP A 512 -5.31 31.31 -7.48
N GLN A 513 -6.12 31.09 -8.51
CA GLN A 513 -6.94 29.89 -8.68
C GLN A 513 -6.34 28.87 -9.64
N VAL A 514 -5.52 29.29 -10.61
CA VAL A 514 -5.02 28.46 -11.70
C VAL A 514 -3.52 28.29 -11.61
N ASN A 515 -3.09 27.04 -11.63
CA ASN A 515 -1.70 26.63 -11.60
C ASN A 515 -1.47 25.60 -12.74
N ALA A 516 -0.45 25.81 -13.55
CA ALA A 516 -0.02 24.87 -14.57
C ALA A 516 1.42 24.41 -14.29
N TYR A 517 1.75 23.18 -14.65
CA TYR A 517 3.09 22.64 -14.42
C TYR A 517 3.55 21.72 -15.53
N VAL A 518 4.86 21.60 -15.65
CA VAL A 518 5.55 20.53 -16.38
C VAL A 518 6.61 19.94 -15.47
N SER A 519 6.68 18.60 -15.41
CA SER A 519 7.67 17.89 -14.59
C SER A 519 8.35 16.77 -15.37
N TYR A 520 9.64 16.57 -15.08
CA TYR A 520 10.43 15.46 -15.56
C TYR A 520 11.13 14.78 -14.39
N VAL A 521 10.96 13.45 -14.30
CA VAL A 521 11.53 12.63 -13.22
C VAL A 521 12.13 11.35 -13.80
N ARG A 522 13.27 10.92 -13.28
CA ARG A 522 13.81 9.58 -13.50
C ARG A 522 13.70 8.76 -12.23
N GLY A 523 13.32 7.50 -12.40
CA GLY A 523 13.23 6.51 -11.34
C GLY A 523 14.09 5.27 -11.59
N ILE A 524 14.14 4.42 -10.59
CA ILE A 524 14.72 3.08 -10.65
C ILE A 524 13.83 2.14 -9.85
N SER A 525 13.48 0.99 -10.42
CA SER A 525 12.73 -0.07 -9.73
C SER A 525 13.55 -1.36 -9.64
N LEU A 526 13.19 -2.22 -8.69
CA LEU A 526 13.75 -3.57 -8.60
C LEU A 526 13.33 -4.39 -9.83
N GLY A 527 14.17 -5.35 -10.21
CA GLY A 527 13.78 -6.38 -11.16
C GLY A 527 12.72 -7.30 -10.56
N GLN A 528 11.80 -7.78 -11.38
CA GLN A 528 10.80 -8.75 -10.95
C GLN A 528 11.41 -10.13 -10.74
N GLU A 529 10.80 -10.91 -9.86
CA GLU A 529 11.10 -12.35 -9.69
C GLU A 529 10.45 -13.14 -10.84
N ALA A 530 11.21 -14.00 -11.48
CA ALA A 530 10.72 -14.85 -12.55
C ALA A 530 9.64 -15.82 -12.03
N PRO A 531 8.50 -15.92 -12.72
CA PRO A 531 7.41 -16.80 -12.32
C PRO A 531 7.83 -18.28 -12.27
N PHE A 532 7.19 -19.07 -11.39
CA PHE A 532 7.52 -20.49 -11.15
C PHE A 532 7.35 -21.39 -12.38
N TRP A 533 6.62 -20.95 -13.40
CA TRP A 533 6.38 -21.67 -14.65
C TRP A 533 7.35 -21.30 -15.78
N THR A 534 8.42 -20.54 -15.48
CA THR A 534 9.48 -20.18 -16.42
C THR A 534 10.77 -20.96 -16.14
N SER A 535 11.65 -21.10 -17.14
CA SER A 535 12.90 -21.85 -17.04
C SER A 535 13.85 -21.30 -15.97
N ASN A 536 13.75 -20.01 -15.68
CA ASN A 536 14.52 -19.31 -14.65
C ASN A 536 13.67 -18.98 -13.41
N ASP A 537 12.79 -19.88 -13.01
CA ASP A 537 11.91 -19.79 -11.84
C ASP A 537 12.63 -19.25 -10.60
N GLY A 538 12.09 -18.17 -10.05
CA GLY A 538 12.58 -17.53 -8.83
C GLY A 538 13.81 -16.65 -9.04
N GLU A 539 14.35 -16.51 -10.25
CA GLU A 539 15.42 -15.58 -10.57
C GLU A 539 14.90 -14.12 -10.50
N PHE A 540 15.67 -13.25 -9.83
CA PHE A 540 15.36 -11.82 -9.84
C PHE A 540 16.06 -11.14 -11.00
N LEU A 541 15.31 -10.50 -11.88
CA LEU A 541 15.87 -9.71 -12.99
C LEU A 541 16.63 -8.47 -12.48
N PRO A 542 17.52 -7.89 -13.30
CA PRO A 542 18.22 -6.66 -12.94
C PRO A 542 17.25 -5.48 -12.72
N PRO A 543 17.59 -4.53 -11.82
CA PRO A 543 16.82 -3.30 -11.65
C PRO A 543 16.70 -2.50 -12.95
N VAL A 544 15.55 -1.86 -13.16
CA VAL A 544 15.21 -1.10 -14.37
C VAL A 544 15.16 0.39 -14.11
N LEU A 545 15.61 1.19 -15.09
CA LEU A 545 15.51 2.65 -15.06
C LEU A 545 14.23 3.08 -15.77
N SER A 546 13.48 3.95 -15.15
CA SER A 546 12.27 4.56 -15.68
C SER A 546 12.44 6.08 -15.88
N ARG A 547 11.55 6.66 -16.69
CA ARG A 547 11.46 8.11 -16.91
C ARG A 547 10.01 8.52 -17.10
N GLN A 548 9.66 9.67 -16.56
CA GLN A 548 8.32 10.25 -16.71
C GLN A 548 8.42 11.73 -17.13
N LEU A 549 7.57 12.11 -18.06
CA LEU A 549 7.21 13.48 -18.37
C LEU A 549 5.73 13.68 -18.08
N GLU A 550 5.38 14.74 -17.35
CA GLU A 550 4.00 15.08 -17.02
C GLU A 550 3.74 16.57 -17.20
N VAL A 551 2.59 16.91 -17.76
CA VAL A 551 2.08 18.27 -17.89
C VAL A 551 0.69 18.29 -17.26
N GLY A 552 0.42 19.26 -16.38
CA GLY A 552 -0.87 19.34 -15.72
C GLY A 552 -1.33 20.76 -15.45
N ILE A 553 -2.61 20.87 -15.14
CA ILE A 553 -3.27 22.09 -14.70
C ILE A 553 -4.11 21.77 -13.48
N LYS A 554 -4.10 22.67 -12.50
CA LYS A 554 -4.90 22.63 -11.27
C LYS A 554 -5.68 23.91 -11.14
N TYR A 555 -6.97 23.78 -10.87
CA TYR A 555 -7.89 24.89 -10.77
C TYR A 555 -8.70 24.79 -9.48
N GLY A 556 -8.55 25.77 -8.60
CA GLY A 556 -9.46 26.00 -7.48
C GLY A 556 -10.69 26.73 -7.99
N ALA A 557 -11.73 25.99 -8.42
CA ALA A 557 -12.94 26.57 -8.98
C ALA A 557 -13.70 27.41 -7.94
N THR A 558 -13.63 26.97 -6.69
CA THR A 558 -14.04 27.71 -5.49
C THR A 558 -13.07 27.38 -4.36
N ASP A 559 -13.19 28.03 -3.20
CA ASP A 559 -12.42 27.67 -2.00
C ASP A 559 -12.69 26.22 -1.54
N ALA A 560 -13.80 25.64 -1.97
CA ALA A 560 -14.27 24.32 -1.58
C ALA A 560 -14.21 23.26 -2.69
N LEU A 561 -13.92 23.63 -3.96
CA LEU A 561 -13.89 22.71 -5.10
C LEU A 561 -12.61 22.86 -5.91
N THR A 562 -11.89 21.76 -6.09
CA THR A 562 -10.67 21.68 -6.88
C THR A 562 -10.85 20.77 -8.10
N LEU A 563 -10.33 21.21 -9.24
CA LEU A 563 -10.31 20.47 -10.49
C LEU A 563 -8.86 20.28 -10.93
N GLY A 564 -8.55 19.11 -11.49
CA GLY A 564 -7.21 18.79 -12.01
C GLY A 564 -7.27 18.06 -13.33
N ALA A 565 -6.30 18.34 -14.18
CA ALA A 565 -6.05 17.58 -15.40
C ALA A 565 -4.54 17.34 -15.54
N ALA A 566 -4.12 16.11 -15.91
CA ALA A 566 -2.74 15.74 -16.12
C ALA A 566 -2.60 14.83 -17.35
N LEU A 567 -1.65 15.19 -18.22
CA LEU A 567 -1.18 14.36 -19.32
C LEU A 567 0.21 13.84 -18.98
N PHE A 568 0.42 12.54 -19.05
CA PHE A 568 1.69 11.92 -18.68
C PHE A 568 2.17 10.89 -19.70
N ARG A 569 3.48 10.68 -19.72
CA ARG A 569 4.13 9.56 -20.41
C ARG A 569 5.25 9.01 -19.52
N THR A 570 5.11 7.71 -19.16
CA THR A 570 6.09 6.96 -18.38
C THR A 570 6.64 5.82 -19.22
N SER A 571 7.95 5.61 -19.21
CA SER A 571 8.62 4.54 -19.97
C SER A 571 9.66 3.83 -19.12
N GLN A 572 9.74 2.50 -19.25
CA GLN A 572 10.76 1.64 -18.63
C GLN A 572 11.05 0.42 -19.51
N PRO A 573 12.18 -0.29 -19.32
CA PRO A 573 12.38 -1.62 -19.90
C PRO A 573 11.20 -2.56 -19.57
N PHE A 574 10.84 -3.43 -20.52
CA PHE A 574 9.75 -4.38 -20.35
C PHE A 574 10.29 -5.72 -19.83
N GLN A 575 9.60 -6.29 -18.84
CA GLN A 575 9.91 -7.61 -18.26
C GLN A 575 8.74 -8.54 -18.54
N TYR A 576 8.98 -9.68 -19.20
CA TYR A 576 7.95 -10.61 -19.62
C TYR A 576 8.49 -12.02 -19.82
N ALA A 577 7.60 -13.01 -19.83
CA ALA A 577 7.94 -14.38 -20.19
C ALA A 577 7.98 -14.51 -21.71
N ARG A 578 9.18 -14.66 -22.26
CA ARG A 578 9.42 -14.91 -23.67
C ARG A 578 9.34 -16.40 -23.95
N ALA A 579 8.52 -16.81 -24.94
CA ALA A 579 8.48 -18.18 -25.41
C ALA A 579 9.81 -18.60 -26.01
N ASP A 580 10.31 -19.79 -25.69
CA ASP A 580 11.54 -20.37 -26.17
C ASP A 580 11.51 -21.91 -26.15
N ASP A 581 12.62 -22.55 -26.55
CA ASP A 581 12.76 -24.02 -26.63
C ASP A 581 13.20 -24.65 -25.29
N SER A 582 13.11 -23.94 -24.17
CA SER A 582 13.40 -24.51 -22.83
C SER A 582 12.33 -25.55 -22.45
N ASP A 583 12.65 -26.45 -21.50
CA ASP A 583 11.71 -27.46 -21.00
C ASP A 583 10.42 -26.83 -20.42
N ALA A 584 10.51 -25.58 -19.91
CA ALA A 584 9.37 -24.82 -19.44
C ALA A 584 8.62 -24.10 -20.55
N GLY A 585 9.16 -24.04 -21.77
CA GLY A 585 8.62 -23.33 -22.92
C GLY A 585 8.71 -21.80 -22.86
N TYR A 586 9.20 -21.26 -21.74
CA TYR A 586 9.31 -19.81 -21.49
C TYR A 586 10.50 -19.48 -20.60
N THR A 587 11.17 -18.37 -20.91
CA THR A 587 12.17 -17.74 -20.03
C THR A 587 11.74 -16.30 -19.71
N PHE A 588 11.79 -15.89 -18.44
CA PHE A 588 11.45 -14.53 -18.02
C PHE A 588 12.62 -13.59 -18.30
N VAL A 589 12.38 -12.56 -19.13
CA VAL A 589 13.43 -11.70 -19.68
C VAL A 589 13.11 -10.22 -19.50
N GLN A 590 14.15 -9.39 -19.62
CA GLN A 590 14.03 -7.93 -19.69
C GLN A 590 14.44 -7.47 -21.09
N GLU A 591 13.47 -7.32 -21.98
CA GLU A 591 13.68 -6.92 -23.38
C GLU A 591 12.61 -5.93 -23.84
N GLY A 592 12.99 -5.02 -24.74
CA GLY A 592 12.09 -3.98 -25.23
C GLY A 592 11.76 -2.90 -24.21
N GLN A 593 10.72 -2.14 -24.47
CA GLN A 593 10.29 -1.00 -23.67
C GLN A 593 8.79 -1.01 -23.43
N GLN A 594 8.40 -0.82 -22.19
CA GLN A 594 7.01 -0.59 -21.76
C GLN A 594 6.76 0.92 -21.67
N THR A 595 5.71 1.43 -22.34
CA THR A 595 5.35 2.85 -22.34
C THR A 595 3.88 3.01 -22.00
N HIS A 596 3.59 3.82 -20.98
CA HIS A 596 2.26 4.20 -20.54
C HIS A 596 2.05 5.69 -20.80
N THR A 597 1.06 6.03 -21.64
CA THR A 597 0.66 7.42 -21.94
C THR A 597 -0.81 7.57 -21.56
N GLY A 598 -1.15 8.59 -20.78
CA GLY A 598 -2.51 8.76 -20.31
C GLY A 598 -2.90 10.18 -20.01
N LEU A 599 -4.22 10.40 -19.98
CA LEU A 599 -4.88 11.62 -19.51
C LEU A 599 -5.69 11.28 -18.25
N GLU A 600 -5.53 12.08 -17.21
CA GLU A 600 -6.29 12.00 -15.97
C GLU A 600 -7.05 13.30 -15.72
N LEU A 601 -8.29 13.17 -15.26
CA LEU A 601 -9.13 14.28 -14.83
C LEU A 601 -9.60 13.99 -13.41
N THR A 602 -9.62 15.02 -12.55
CA THR A 602 -10.08 14.92 -11.16
C THR A 602 -10.97 16.11 -10.78
N ALA A 603 -11.96 15.86 -9.91
CA ALA A 603 -12.78 16.88 -9.28
C ALA A 603 -13.02 16.47 -7.82
N ASN A 604 -12.61 17.29 -6.87
CA ASN A 604 -12.75 17.02 -5.44
C ASN A 604 -13.23 18.26 -4.69
N GLY A 605 -14.25 18.11 -3.86
CA GLY A 605 -14.71 19.18 -3.00
C GLY A 605 -16.24 19.30 -2.93
N HIS A 606 -16.73 20.43 -2.48
CA HIS A 606 -18.16 20.71 -2.30
C HIS A 606 -18.75 21.45 -3.51
N LEU A 607 -19.80 20.87 -4.09
CA LEU A 607 -20.64 21.53 -5.11
C LEU A 607 -21.64 22.50 -4.48
N THR A 608 -22.12 22.15 -3.28
CA THR A 608 -22.93 22.99 -2.39
C THR A 608 -22.47 22.74 -0.96
N GLU A 609 -22.98 23.51 0.02
CA GLU A 609 -22.67 23.25 1.45
C GLU A 609 -23.02 21.83 1.90
N GLN A 610 -24.00 21.19 1.26
CA GLN A 610 -24.51 19.87 1.62
C GLN A 610 -23.97 18.76 0.71
N LEU A 611 -23.53 19.09 -0.52
CA LEU A 611 -23.15 18.09 -1.52
C LEU A 611 -21.66 18.13 -1.82
N GLN A 612 -20.95 17.09 -1.39
CA GLN A 612 -19.56 16.84 -1.75
C GLN A 612 -19.47 15.89 -2.95
N ILE A 613 -18.54 16.17 -3.85
CA ILE A 613 -18.19 15.32 -4.99
C ILE A 613 -16.72 14.88 -4.90
N THR A 614 -16.47 13.62 -5.25
CA THR A 614 -15.15 13.09 -5.61
C THR A 614 -15.30 12.36 -6.93
N ALA A 615 -14.73 12.91 -7.98
CA ALA A 615 -14.81 12.30 -9.32
C ALA A 615 -13.43 12.23 -9.97
N SER A 616 -13.22 11.18 -10.74
CA SER A 616 -12.02 11.01 -11.53
C SER A 616 -12.31 10.24 -12.83
N ALA A 617 -11.54 10.54 -13.87
CA ALA A 617 -11.54 9.79 -15.12
C ALA A 617 -10.10 9.61 -15.61
N SER A 618 -9.82 8.46 -16.20
CA SER A 618 -8.51 8.14 -16.75
C SER A 618 -8.64 7.43 -18.10
N VAL A 619 -7.86 7.89 -19.08
CA VAL A 619 -7.66 7.21 -20.36
C VAL A 619 -6.19 6.84 -20.47
N LEU A 620 -5.88 5.54 -20.67
CA LEU A 620 -4.54 4.99 -20.58
C LEU A 620 -4.22 4.10 -21.79
N GLN A 621 -3.14 4.39 -22.46
CA GLN A 621 -2.47 3.52 -23.42
C GLN A 621 -1.22 2.93 -22.78
N ALA A 622 -1.22 1.64 -22.49
CA ALA A 622 -0.08 0.92 -21.93
C ALA A 622 0.39 -0.12 -22.95
N ARG A 623 1.57 0.07 -23.55
CA ARG A 623 2.07 -0.78 -24.63
C ARG A 623 3.52 -1.19 -24.42
N ALA A 624 3.85 -2.41 -24.85
CA ALA A 624 5.22 -2.86 -25.02
C ALA A 624 5.67 -2.67 -26.47
N ARG A 625 6.92 -2.30 -26.67
CA ARG A 625 7.54 -2.08 -27.97
C ARG A 625 8.99 -2.55 -28.00
N ASP A 626 9.51 -2.76 -29.19
CA ASP A 626 10.88 -3.26 -29.40
C ASP A 626 11.10 -4.59 -28.64
N THR A 627 10.06 -5.41 -28.55
CA THR A 627 10.11 -6.76 -27.97
C THR A 627 10.56 -7.76 -29.02
N ALA A 628 11.26 -8.82 -28.62
CA ALA A 628 11.63 -9.90 -29.54
C ALA A 628 10.45 -10.80 -29.94
N THR A 629 9.25 -10.56 -29.39
CA THR A 629 8.08 -11.42 -29.56
C THR A 629 6.90 -10.64 -30.12
N ALA A 630 6.44 -11.01 -31.32
CA ALA A 630 5.34 -10.33 -32.01
C ALA A 630 4.03 -10.28 -31.20
N ALA A 631 3.77 -11.25 -30.35
CA ALA A 631 2.58 -11.28 -29.50
C ALA A 631 2.49 -10.10 -28.51
N TYR A 632 3.62 -9.52 -28.11
CA TYR A 632 3.65 -8.36 -27.21
C TYR A 632 3.71 -7.03 -27.96
N GLU A 633 4.18 -7.04 -29.23
CA GLU A 633 4.55 -5.83 -29.95
C GLU A 633 3.36 -4.91 -30.22
N ASP A 634 3.40 -3.69 -29.67
CA ASP A 634 2.39 -2.61 -29.77
C ASP A 634 0.97 -2.98 -29.29
N HIS A 635 0.81 -4.09 -28.54
CA HIS A 635 -0.46 -4.46 -27.93
C HIS A 635 -0.67 -3.77 -26.58
N GLN A 636 -1.96 -3.59 -26.19
CA GLN A 636 -2.32 -3.13 -24.87
C GLN A 636 -1.92 -4.20 -23.84
N LEU A 637 -1.24 -3.80 -22.77
CA LEU A 637 -0.82 -4.73 -21.72
C LEU A 637 -2.02 -5.40 -21.04
N VAL A 638 -1.81 -6.65 -20.63
CA VAL A 638 -2.80 -7.48 -19.94
C VAL A 638 -3.27 -6.82 -18.65
N ASN A 639 -4.55 -6.94 -18.34
CA ASN A 639 -5.19 -6.39 -17.13
C ASN A 639 -5.11 -4.86 -16.96
N VAL A 640 -4.84 -4.12 -18.05
CA VAL A 640 -4.82 -2.66 -18.03
C VAL A 640 -5.99 -2.11 -18.86
N PRO A 641 -7.15 -1.77 -18.25
CA PRO A 641 -8.25 -1.12 -18.95
C PRO A 641 -7.84 0.21 -19.58
N LYS A 642 -8.34 0.50 -20.80
CA LYS A 642 -8.05 1.76 -21.48
C LYS A 642 -8.72 2.97 -20.85
N THR A 643 -9.91 2.78 -20.30
CA THR A 643 -10.70 3.87 -19.72
C THR A 643 -11.27 3.43 -18.39
N ARG A 644 -11.13 4.29 -17.40
CA ARG A 644 -11.77 4.15 -16.10
C ARG A 644 -12.42 5.46 -15.70
N ALA A 645 -13.50 5.38 -14.92
CA ALA A 645 -14.12 6.53 -14.28
C ALA A 645 -14.66 6.13 -12.91
N SER A 646 -14.65 7.07 -11.99
CA SER A 646 -15.20 6.94 -10.65
C SER A 646 -15.87 8.25 -10.26
N VAL A 647 -17.10 8.17 -9.73
CA VAL A 647 -17.84 9.32 -9.20
C VAL A 647 -18.46 8.90 -7.89
N HIS A 648 -18.21 9.67 -6.86
CA HIS A 648 -18.83 9.53 -5.53
C HIS A 648 -19.48 10.85 -5.12
N LEU A 649 -20.66 10.75 -4.55
CA LEU A 649 -21.43 11.86 -4.04
C LEU A 649 -21.77 11.59 -2.57
N ASP A 650 -21.50 12.56 -1.72
CA ASP A 650 -21.81 12.54 -0.29
C ASP A 650 -22.76 13.72 -0.01
N TYR A 651 -24.00 13.43 0.40
CA TYR A 651 -25.03 14.43 0.65
C TYR A 651 -25.40 14.47 2.12
N ALA A 652 -25.10 15.57 2.79
CA ALA A 652 -25.50 15.82 4.17
C ALA A 652 -26.99 16.25 4.19
N LEU A 653 -27.81 15.55 4.98
CA LEU A 653 -29.25 15.85 5.08
C LEU A 653 -29.46 17.08 5.97
N PRO A 654 -29.97 18.21 5.43
CA PRO A 654 -30.03 19.45 6.18
C PRO A 654 -31.06 19.42 7.32
N PHE A 655 -32.02 18.49 7.30
CA PHE A 655 -33.08 18.34 8.27
C PHE A 655 -32.80 17.35 9.39
N VAL A 656 -31.68 16.60 9.33
CA VAL A 656 -31.23 15.67 10.37
C VAL A 656 -29.75 15.89 10.62
N ALA A 657 -29.41 16.47 11.76
CA ALA A 657 -28.03 16.76 12.12
C ALA A 657 -27.17 15.48 12.17
N GLY A 658 -26.03 15.50 11.48
CA GLY A 658 -25.09 14.38 11.45
C GLY A 658 -25.50 13.21 10.56
N MET A 659 -26.59 13.30 9.81
CA MET A 659 -27.03 12.27 8.86
C MET A 659 -26.69 12.66 7.42
N GLY A 660 -26.24 11.68 6.63
CA GLY A 660 -25.96 11.85 5.21
C GLY A 660 -26.24 10.58 4.43
N VAL A 661 -26.29 10.74 3.13
CA VAL A 661 -26.40 9.65 2.14
C VAL A 661 -25.21 9.73 1.22
N THR A 662 -24.50 8.61 1.04
CA THR A 662 -23.38 8.50 0.10
C THR A 662 -23.69 7.47 -0.97
N GLY A 663 -23.24 7.73 -2.19
CA GLY A 663 -23.37 6.81 -3.31
C GLY A 663 -22.23 6.99 -4.30
N GLY A 664 -21.87 5.90 -4.99
CA GLY A 664 -20.79 5.93 -5.96
C GLY A 664 -21.10 5.11 -7.21
N TRP A 665 -20.49 5.53 -8.32
CA TRP A 665 -20.51 4.82 -9.59
C TRP A 665 -19.09 4.67 -10.11
N ARG A 666 -18.78 3.49 -10.64
CA ARG A 666 -17.49 3.17 -11.22
C ARG A 666 -17.66 2.51 -12.58
N TYR A 667 -16.73 2.82 -13.47
CA TYR A 667 -16.65 2.24 -14.80
C TYR A 667 -15.22 1.82 -15.11
N ALA A 668 -15.04 0.68 -15.73
CA ALA A 668 -13.83 0.27 -16.40
C ALA A 668 -14.19 -0.31 -17.77
N SER A 669 -13.48 0.08 -18.81
CA SER A 669 -13.59 -0.58 -20.11
C SER A 669 -13.08 -2.01 -20.00
N SER A 670 -13.45 -2.87 -20.96
CA SER A 670 -12.83 -4.17 -21.10
C SER A 670 -11.30 -4.06 -21.15
N ASN A 671 -10.62 -5.02 -20.53
CA ASN A 671 -9.17 -5.18 -20.59
C ASN A 671 -8.81 -6.42 -21.40
N THR A 672 -7.57 -6.45 -21.89
CA THR A 672 -7.02 -7.63 -22.56
C THR A 672 -6.69 -8.71 -21.52
N ALA A 673 -7.11 -9.94 -21.78
CA ALA A 673 -6.81 -11.11 -20.95
C ALA A 673 -5.62 -11.91 -21.52
N THR A 674 -5.28 -11.74 -22.79
CA THR A 674 -4.14 -12.36 -23.48
C THR A 674 -3.14 -11.31 -23.94
N VAL A 675 -1.89 -11.72 -24.07
CA VAL A 675 -0.78 -10.82 -24.45
C VAL A 675 -0.92 -10.26 -25.87
N ASP A 676 -1.51 -11.03 -26.80
CA ASP A 676 -1.81 -10.65 -28.17
C ASP A 676 -3.12 -9.83 -28.31
N GLY A 677 -3.85 -9.63 -27.22
CA GLY A 677 -5.09 -8.89 -27.19
C GLY A 677 -6.29 -9.59 -27.85
N SER A 678 -6.17 -10.89 -28.17
CA SER A 678 -7.22 -11.69 -28.81
C SER A 678 -8.44 -11.93 -27.90
N VAL A 679 -8.21 -12.05 -26.59
CA VAL A 679 -9.27 -12.24 -25.58
C VAL A 679 -9.41 -10.98 -24.74
N ARG A 680 -10.66 -10.56 -24.49
CA ARG A 680 -11.00 -9.41 -23.66
C ARG A 680 -12.00 -9.79 -22.57
N ALA A 681 -11.73 -9.32 -21.33
CA ALA A 681 -12.56 -9.51 -20.15
C ALA A 681 -13.36 -8.24 -19.80
#